data_453de0127a1b2d33cd22c3dc5fd75539
#
_entry.id   453de0127a1b2d33cd22c3dc5fd75539
#
_cell.length_a   1.000
_cell.length_b   1.000
_cell.length_c   1.000
_cell.angle_alpha   90.00
_cell.angle_beta   90.00
_cell.angle_gamma   90.00
#
_symmetry.space_group_name_H-M   'P 1'
#
loop_
_entity.id
_entity.type
_entity.pdbx_description
1 polymer ?
#
loop_
_entity_poly.entity_id
_entity_poly.type
_entity_poly.pdbx_seq_one_letter_code
_entity_poly.pdbx_strand_id
1 'polypeptide(L)'
;MRLGNLLNDAANTMPYTKGRVNVNEVVTGITDNTNEVMEGSIFICVKGTKFDGHNAAEEMLEKGALCVVADHDLGLKSQIIVEDTRKFYGLLCAAWFTHPEKHLKLIGITGTNGKTTMATLVKDVLSANGKKVGFIGTTGVLINGKPYKSDQSTPTTPRVYELYKIFYEMVKNGCDTVVMEVSSFAVEQNRIGPAMYDTAVFTNLTQDHLDYHGTMENYYEAKKKLFTEHCRTAIVNIDDTYGKRLYDELKDCGCERISYGLHENANVHADNIRNADAATKFWVSINNKSFPVTLNMIGRYNVSNALAAIVVCLKAGLNITSVISSISKCKGVRGRCEILTNERGFLVVCDYAHSPDALENMLPNIKEHTKGRLICLFGCGGDRDRTKRPLMAKAAEKYADMLIITSDNPRNEDPDAIIDEIAAGLSGTKPYIRITDRRAAIKRAIVLAEKGDTIVLAGKGHEDYQILKNDVHIHFDEREIVAEIMKSYKKTSFDPTVREPMTVAEIIDAVSGKPQNLHNLNTKIYADSIVRDNRLVKKNGVYVAIKGEKYDGHDFVQKAVGDGAAFAITEHAVGDCPCIIVKSTRKALLDLSRYFRMKFNPILVGITGSVGKTTTKDMVALALSADHSVYKTPYNHNNEIGLPFTLFGLNSSCTAAVIEMGMSDFGEIERLSRAAHPTVCMITNIGFSHIEKLGSQEGILQAKLEILKGADRKAPLIVNGDDKFLSGLKSEYDGYRKVIDYGIENKDCDYVAEDIKMFEDRMSFNVVHNGEILTDVLLFCIGKHNIYNALAAVTAAAVVGSDPVAAAEMLSGYQPEGMRQNIQKRGQQTIIVDCYNASPTSMKASIDLLCNMKPKEGGRRVAVLGDMLELGENSPEYHKEIGEYVVKKGVDLLVCYGKEAKNISDRADELGMNAGYSEDKKIIMNYLKFKLKPNDIVLFKASRGVHLEEIIDEFYKEC
;
A
#
# COMPACT_ATOMS: atom_id res chain seq x y z
N MET A 1 45.34 7.70 -37.53
CA MET A 1 44.95 8.47 -38.73
C MET A 1 45.89 9.68 -38.87
N ARG A 2 46.21 10.18 -40.11
CA ARG A 2 47.00 11.41 -40.23
C ARG A 2 46.18 12.63 -39.93
N LEU A 3 46.74 13.63 -39.27
CA LEU A 3 46.05 14.87 -38.91
C LEU A 3 45.44 15.57 -40.10
N GLY A 4 46.18 15.63 -41.23
CA GLY A 4 45.68 16.27 -42.48
C GLY A 4 44.38 15.63 -43.00
N ASN A 5 44.21 14.31 -42.87
CA ASN A 5 42.99 13.64 -43.32
C ASN A 5 41.79 14.00 -42.45
N LEU A 6 41.99 14.08 -41.08
CA LEU A 6 40.96 14.50 -40.14
C LEU A 6 40.53 15.95 -40.37
N LEU A 7 41.50 16.84 -40.56
CA LEU A 7 41.25 18.27 -40.78
C LEU A 7 40.56 18.53 -42.13
N ASN A 8 40.98 17.85 -43.22
CA ASN A 8 40.35 17.98 -44.51
C ASN A 8 38.89 17.52 -44.51
N ASP A 9 38.59 16.45 -43.80
CA ASP A 9 37.21 15.96 -43.63
C ASP A 9 36.36 16.97 -42.87
N ALA A 10 36.82 17.45 -41.72
CA ALA A 10 36.14 18.46 -40.93
C ALA A 10 35.99 19.81 -41.65
N ALA A 11 36.97 20.20 -42.48
CA ALA A 11 36.98 21.45 -43.24
C ALA A 11 35.86 21.53 -44.30
N ASN A 12 35.37 20.40 -44.77
CA ASN A 12 34.23 20.37 -45.70
C ASN A 12 32.95 20.95 -45.05
N THR A 13 32.87 20.98 -43.72
CA THR A 13 31.72 21.48 -42.96
C THR A 13 32.02 22.78 -42.22
N MET A 14 33.22 22.91 -41.65
CA MET A 14 33.62 24.08 -40.87
C MET A 14 35.05 24.51 -41.23
N PRO A 15 35.26 25.76 -41.72
CA PRO A 15 36.59 26.28 -41.98
C PRO A 15 37.41 26.42 -40.69
N TYR A 16 38.72 26.29 -40.80
CA TYR A 16 39.66 26.49 -39.71
C TYR A 16 40.88 27.25 -40.14
N THR A 17 41.56 27.90 -39.19
CA THR A 17 42.90 28.47 -39.36
C THR A 17 43.89 27.66 -38.58
N LYS A 18 45.03 27.32 -39.12
CA LYS A 18 46.06 26.54 -38.42
C LYS A 18 47.33 27.36 -38.20
N GLY A 19 47.96 27.19 -37.10
CA GLY A 19 49.32 27.59 -36.81
C GLY A 19 50.34 26.66 -37.46
N ARG A 20 51.52 26.51 -36.90
CA ARG A 20 52.60 25.63 -37.42
C ARG A 20 52.40 24.17 -37.05
N VAL A 21 51.30 23.57 -37.48
CA VAL A 21 50.93 22.16 -37.18
C VAL A 21 51.36 21.28 -38.37
N ASN A 22 52.09 20.21 -38.09
CA ASN A 22 52.49 19.23 -39.11
C ASN A 22 51.32 18.29 -39.42
N VAL A 23 50.68 18.47 -40.56
CA VAL A 23 49.52 17.68 -41.02
C VAL A 23 49.81 16.21 -41.33
N ASN A 24 51.10 15.84 -41.45
CA ASN A 24 51.54 14.45 -41.75
C ASN A 24 51.67 13.60 -40.46
N GLU A 25 51.64 14.22 -39.30
CA GLU A 25 51.73 13.52 -38.02
C GLU A 25 50.54 12.58 -37.83
N VAL A 26 50.79 11.47 -37.10
CA VAL A 26 49.78 10.47 -36.79
C VAL A 26 49.11 10.85 -35.46
N VAL A 27 47.81 11.07 -35.55
CA VAL A 27 47.00 11.33 -34.37
C VAL A 27 46.76 10.02 -33.60
N THR A 28 46.99 10.02 -32.30
CA THR A 28 46.79 8.87 -31.39
C THR A 28 45.45 8.88 -30.68
N GLY A 29 44.84 10.05 -30.50
CA GLY A 29 43.57 10.24 -29.84
C GLY A 29 43.01 11.65 -29.96
N ILE A 30 41.76 11.85 -29.64
CA ILE A 30 41.09 13.15 -29.59
C ILE A 30 40.38 13.23 -28.21
N THR A 31 40.63 14.26 -27.42
CA THR A 31 40.02 14.41 -26.11
C THR A 31 39.80 15.88 -25.71
N ASP A 32 38.77 16.16 -24.93
CA ASP A 32 38.54 17.40 -24.18
C ASP A 32 38.89 17.28 -22.66
N ASN A 33 39.43 16.14 -22.26
CA ASN A 33 39.79 15.82 -20.86
C ASN A 33 41.30 15.92 -20.65
N THR A 34 41.73 16.84 -19.80
CA THR A 34 43.16 17.07 -19.49
C THR A 34 43.87 15.84 -18.91
N ASN A 35 43.14 14.90 -18.32
CA ASN A 35 43.74 13.67 -17.77
C ASN A 35 43.94 12.58 -18.83
N GLU A 36 43.34 12.70 -20.01
CA GLU A 36 43.39 11.72 -21.07
C GLU A 36 44.34 12.11 -22.18
N VAL A 37 45.00 13.26 -22.08
CA VAL A 37 45.99 13.71 -23.05
C VAL A 37 47.20 12.80 -23.02
N MET A 38 47.55 12.25 -24.20
CA MET A 38 48.71 11.39 -24.45
C MET A 38 49.53 11.96 -25.62
N GLU A 39 50.74 11.47 -25.77
CA GLU A 39 51.59 11.87 -26.91
C GLU A 39 50.92 11.63 -28.25
N GLY A 40 50.89 12.68 -29.07
CA GLY A 40 50.23 12.66 -30.39
C GLY A 40 48.70 12.84 -30.36
N SER A 41 48.08 13.14 -29.23
CA SER A 41 46.64 13.41 -29.15
C SER A 41 46.27 14.86 -29.60
N ILE A 42 45.04 15.08 -30.05
CA ILE A 42 44.46 16.41 -30.27
C ILE A 42 43.68 16.79 -29.01
N PHE A 43 44.04 17.92 -28.35
CA PHE A 43 43.29 18.45 -27.23
C PHE A 43 42.28 19.51 -27.68
N ILE A 44 41.03 19.37 -27.28
CA ILE A 44 39.93 20.29 -27.62
C ILE A 44 39.66 21.24 -26.48
N CYS A 45 39.88 22.51 -26.66
CA CYS A 45 39.62 23.54 -25.65
C CYS A 45 38.12 23.81 -25.58
N VAL A 46 37.43 23.20 -24.62
CA VAL A 46 35.99 23.37 -24.40
C VAL A 46 35.78 24.24 -23.15
N LYS A 47 34.99 25.30 -23.31
CA LYS A 47 34.56 26.13 -22.17
C LYS A 47 33.43 25.44 -21.39
N GLY A 48 33.72 24.94 -20.20
CA GLY A 48 32.78 24.36 -19.29
C GLY A 48 32.25 25.36 -18.24
N THR A 49 31.34 24.92 -17.37
CA THR A 49 30.75 25.76 -16.30
C THR A 49 31.74 26.02 -15.13
N LYS A 50 32.66 25.10 -14.87
CA LYS A 50 33.61 25.15 -13.77
C LYS A 50 35.08 25.28 -14.24
N PHE A 51 35.35 24.92 -15.46
CA PHE A 51 36.69 24.87 -16.02
C PHE A 51 36.67 25.28 -17.49
N ASP A 52 37.61 26.09 -17.88
CA ASP A 52 37.80 26.49 -19.29
C ASP A 52 39.07 25.80 -19.82
N GLY A 53 38.90 24.91 -20.81
CA GLY A 53 39.93 24.14 -21.40
C GLY A 53 41.02 24.98 -22.10
N HIS A 54 40.72 26.23 -22.52
CA HIS A 54 41.68 27.14 -23.08
C HIS A 54 42.82 27.48 -22.11
N ASN A 55 42.53 27.54 -20.78
CA ASN A 55 43.51 27.83 -19.78
C ASN A 55 44.55 26.70 -19.59
N ALA A 56 44.26 25.49 -20.05
CA ALA A 56 45.15 24.34 -19.96
C ALA A 56 45.90 24.06 -21.27
N ALA A 57 45.64 24.81 -22.31
CA ALA A 57 46.10 24.53 -23.71
C ALA A 57 47.63 24.36 -23.77
N GLU A 58 48.36 25.24 -23.15
CA GLU A 58 49.84 25.19 -23.13
C GLU A 58 50.35 23.95 -22.37
N GLU A 59 49.85 23.69 -21.20
CA GLU A 59 50.17 22.49 -20.40
C GLU A 59 49.87 21.19 -21.16
N MET A 60 48.77 21.15 -21.97
CA MET A 60 48.42 19.97 -22.76
C MET A 60 49.41 19.75 -23.93
N LEU A 61 49.95 20.79 -24.51
CA LEU A 61 51.03 20.66 -25.49
C LEU A 61 52.31 20.14 -24.82
N GLU A 62 52.61 20.60 -23.59
CA GLU A 62 53.79 20.10 -22.82
C GLU A 62 53.63 18.64 -22.45
N LYS A 63 52.40 18.18 -22.19
CA LYS A 63 52.05 16.77 -21.93
C LYS A 63 52.13 15.89 -23.19
N GLY A 64 52.41 16.46 -24.34
CA GLY A 64 52.58 15.72 -25.59
C GLY A 64 51.39 15.79 -26.56
N ALA A 65 50.42 16.66 -26.36
CA ALA A 65 49.38 16.88 -27.39
C ALA A 65 50.01 17.39 -28.68
N LEU A 66 49.64 16.81 -29.78
CA LEU A 66 50.09 17.21 -31.14
C LEU A 66 49.68 18.65 -31.47
N CYS A 67 48.45 18.99 -31.12
CA CYS A 67 47.93 20.33 -31.26
C CYS A 67 46.71 20.54 -30.35
N VAL A 68 46.36 21.80 -30.15
CA VAL A 68 45.13 22.21 -29.46
C VAL A 68 44.15 22.82 -30.42
N VAL A 69 42.87 22.64 -30.22
CA VAL A 69 41.78 23.28 -30.95
C VAL A 69 41.12 24.32 -30.05
N ALA A 70 41.09 25.57 -30.47
CA ALA A 70 40.59 26.73 -29.74
C ALA A 70 39.61 27.55 -30.57
N ASP A 71 38.75 28.38 -29.92
CA ASP A 71 37.87 29.32 -30.61
C ASP A 71 38.48 30.71 -30.80
N HIS A 72 39.69 30.95 -30.34
CA HIS A 72 40.44 32.17 -30.54
C HIS A 72 41.94 31.88 -30.52
N ASP A 73 42.74 32.86 -30.94
CA ASP A 73 44.19 32.74 -30.96
C ASP A 73 44.78 32.79 -29.55
N LEU A 74 45.41 31.69 -29.15
CA LEU A 74 46.09 31.52 -27.83
C LEU A 74 47.56 31.87 -27.90
N GLY A 75 48.11 32.30 -29.06
CA GLY A 75 49.50 32.58 -29.28
C GLY A 75 50.41 31.33 -29.36
N LEU A 76 49.80 30.13 -29.40
CA LEU A 76 50.51 28.86 -29.40
C LEU A 76 50.89 28.42 -30.80
N LYS A 77 52.12 27.85 -30.97
CA LYS A 77 52.58 27.40 -32.30
C LYS A 77 51.75 26.27 -32.86
N SER A 78 51.35 25.33 -32.04
CA SER A 78 50.60 24.11 -32.41
C SER A 78 49.10 24.25 -32.09
N GLN A 79 48.42 25.22 -32.68
CA GLN A 79 47.00 25.46 -32.47
C GLN A 79 46.20 25.43 -33.79
N ILE A 80 44.93 25.08 -33.69
CA ILE A 80 43.92 25.13 -34.74
C ILE A 80 42.81 26.01 -34.22
N ILE A 81 42.48 27.08 -34.95
CA ILE A 81 41.45 28.03 -34.55
C ILE A 81 40.18 27.78 -35.40
N VAL A 82 39.05 27.65 -34.69
CA VAL A 82 37.73 27.34 -35.26
C VAL A 82 36.68 28.28 -34.67
N GLU A 83 35.56 28.44 -35.32
CA GLU A 83 34.46 29.27 -34.82
C GLU A 83 33.80 28.66 -33.58
N ASP A 84 33.68 27.33 -33.52
CA ASP A 84 33.03 26.60 -32.42
C ASP A 84 33.78 25.28 -32.16
N THR A 85 34.50 25.23 -31.03
CA THR A 85 35.30 24.07 -30.69
C THR A 85 34.47 22.81 -30.41
N ARG A 86 33.23 22.94 -29.91
CA ARG A 86 32.33 21.79 -29.68
C ARG A 86 31.81 21.19 -30.96
N LYS A 87 31.41 22.04 -31.93
CA LYS A 87 30.99 21.57 -33.28
C LYS A 87 32.13 20.90 -33.98
N PHE A 88 33.33 21.53 -33.93
CA PHE A 88 34.51 20.97 -34.58
C PHE A 88 34.93 19.64 -33.94
N TYR A 89 34.82 19.52 -32.61
CA TYR A 89 35.05 18.25 -31.91
C TYR A 89 34.14 17.13 -32.44
N GLY A 90 32.87 17.43 -32.67
CA GLY A 90 31.92 16.49 -33.27
C GLY A 90 32.33 16.01 -34.65
N LEU A 91 32.78 16.94 -35.49
CA LEU A 91 33.28 16.64 -36.85
C LEU A 91 34.53 15.76 -36.80
N LEU A 92 35.50 16.10 -35.95
CA LEU A 92 36.69 15.28 -35.75
C LEU A 92 36.39 13.88 -35.27
N CYS A 93 35.44 13.73 -34.30
CA CYS A 93 35.02 12.42 -33.84
C CYS A 93 34.34 11.59 -34.94
N ALA A 94 33.47 12.21 -35.77
CA ALA A 94 32.86 11.54 -36.90
C ALA A 94 33.92 11.01 -37.86
N ALA A 95 34.87 11.85 -38.28
CA ALA A 95 36.00 11.50 -39.17
C ALA A 95 36.91 10.43 -38.54
N TRP A 96 37.20 10.53 -37.21
CA TRP A 96 38.04 9.58 -36.49
C TRP A 96 37.49 8.18 -36.53
N PHE A 97 36.18 8.03 -36.32
CA PHE A 97 35.47 6.78 -36.36
C PHE A 97 34.91 6.40 -37.74
N THR A 98 35.35 7.09 -38.78
CA THR A 98 34.97 6.80 -40.18
C THR A 98 33.47 6.93 -40.48
N HIS A 99 32.83 7.96 -39.89
CA HIS A 99 31.42 8.33 -40.09
C HIS A 99 30.42 7.20 -39.84
N PRO A 100 30.44 6.58 -38.68
CA PRO A 100 29.54 5.47 -38.39
C PRO A 100 28.07 5.88 -38.43
N GLU A 101 27.75 7.14 -38.17
CA GLU A 101 26.40 7.73 -38.24
C GLU A 101 25.78 7.64 -39.66
N LYS A 102 26.59 7.58 -40.69
CA LYS A 102 26.12 7.45 -42.08
C LYS A 102 25.69 6.03 -42.45
N HIS A 103 26.10 5.04 -41.64
CA HIS A 103 25.81 3.61 -41.85
C HIS A 103 24.65 3.11 -40.96
N LEU A 104 24.07 3.98 -40.15
CA LEU A 104 23.03 3.67 -39.20
C LEU A 104 21.77 4.51 -39.48
N LYS A 105 20.58 3.91 -39.35
CA LYS A 105 19.33 4.64 -39.25
C LYS A 105 19.18 5.14 -37.82
N LEU A 106 19.26 6.44 -37.64
CA LEU A 106 19.21 7.05 -36.31
C LEU A 106 17.80 7.48 -35.95
N ILE A 107 17.31 7.04 -34.79
CA ILE A 107 16.03 7.43 -34.19
C ILE A 107 16.33 8.13 -32.87
N GLY A 108 16.06 9.44 -32.81
CA GLY A 108 16.29 10.27 -31.63
C GLY A 108 14.99 10.57 -30.88
N ILE A 109 14.98 10.42 -29.55
CA ILE A 109 13.79 10.67 -28.75
C ILE A 109 14.12 11.72 -27.70
N THR A 110 13.40 12.84 -27.73
CA THR A 110 13.53 13.93 -26.73
C THR A 110 12.21 14.30 -26.10
N GLY A 111 12.28 14.99 -24.97
CA GLY A 111 11.17 15.47 -24.16
C GLY A 111 11.54 15.53 -22.70
N THR A 112 10.65 15.96 -21.82
CA THR A 112 10.87 15.88 -20.38
C THR A 112 10.63 14.46 -19.90
N ASN A 113 9.46 13.88 -20.18
CA ASN A 113 9.02 12.56 -19.74
C ASN A 113 8.79 11.61 -20.91
N GLY A 114 8.82 10.29 -20.66
CA GLY A 114 8.47 9.25 -21.64
C GLY A 114 9.61 8.79 -22.56
N LYS A 115 10.79 9.45 -22.60
CA LYS A 115 11.91 9.11 -23.47
C LYS A 115 12.31 7.63 -23.37
N THR A 116 12.63 7.17 -22.18
CA THR A 116 13.11 5.79 -21.94
C THR A 116 12.05 4.75 -22.29
N THR A 117 10.80 5.01 -21.90
CA THR A 117 9.68 4.11 -22.21
C THR A 117 9.47 3.97 -23.70
N MET A 118 9.43 5.09 -24.39
CA MET A 118 9.23 5.10 -25.84
C MET A 118 10.42 4.48 -26.58
N ALA A 119 11.66 4.84 -26.21
CA ALA A 119 12.86 4.28 -26.82
C ALA A 119 12.93 2.75 -26.65
N THR A 120 12.53 2.25 -25.47
CA THR A 120 12.46 0.81 -25.22
C THR A 120 11.38 0.15 -26.07
N LEU A 121 10.17 0.71 -26.16
CA LEU A 121 9.10 0.18 -27.02
C LEU A 121 9.55 0.10 -28.48
N VAL A 122 10.14 1.17 -29.01
CA VAL A 122 10.65 1.21 -30.40
C VAL A 122 11.71 0.12 -30.60
N LYS A 123 12.71 0.04 -29.72
CA LYS A 123 13.77 -0.98 -29.74
C LYS A 123 13.17 -2.39 -29.72
N ASP A 124 12.23 -2.68 -28.83
CA ASP A 124 11.64 -4.01 -28.68
C ASP A 124 10.83 -4.39 -29.91
N VAL A 125 10.02 -3.48 -30.45
CA VAL A 125 9.23 -3.73 -31.66
C VAL A 125 10.12 -3.94 -32.86
N LEU A 126 11.15 -3.11 -33.10
CA LEU A 126 12.10 -3.26 -34.22
C LEU A 126 12.87 -4.59 -34.12
N SER A 127 13.38 -4.94 -32.90
CA SER A 127 14.11 -6.18 -32.68
C SER A 127 13.23 -7.40 -32.88
N ALA A 128 11.98 -7.38 -32.42
CA ALA A 128 11.02 -8.47 -32.61
C ALA A 128 10.66 -8.69 -34.09
N ASN A 129 10.88 -7.67 -34.95
CA ASN A 129 10.68 -7.74 -36.41
C ASN A 129 11.99 -7.91 -37.20
N GLY A 130 13.04 -8.43 -36.56
CA GLY A 130 14.28 -8.87 -37.19
C GLY A 130 15.29 -7.75 -37.51
N LYS A 131 15.06 -6.51 -37.03
CA LYS A 131 16.05 -5.42 -37.14
C LYS A 131 17.19 -5.63 -36.16
N LYS A 132 18.39 -5.29 -36.55
CA LYS A 132 19.58 -5.30 -35.70
C LYS A 132 19.74 -3.93 -35.00
N VAL A 133 19.26 -3.84 -33.79
CA VAL A 133 19.08 -2.56 -33.10
C VAL A 133 20.18 -2.29 -32.09
N GLY A 134 20.79 -1.10 -32.19
CA GLY A 134 21.55 -0.44 -31.14
C GLY A 134 20.62 0.41 -30.26
N PHE A 135 20.85 0.43 -28.94
CA PHE A 135 20.09 1.28 -28.01
C PHE A 135 21.04 2.09 -27.13
N ILE A 136 20.72 3.37 -26.94
CA ILE A 136 21.46 4.30 -26.06
C ILE A 136 20.44 5.08 -25.21
N GLY A 137 20.50 4.94 -23.91
CA GLY A 137 19.55 5.63 -23.03
C GLY A 137 19.93 5.56 -21.56
N THR A 138 19.03 6.03 -20.72
CA THR A 138 19.22 6.09 -19.27
C THR A 138 19.47 4.70 -18.63
N THR A 139 18.95 3.65 -19.25
CA THR A 139 19.17 2.26 -18.80
C THR A 139 20.44 1.62 -19.34
N GLY A 140 21.32 2.42 -19.98
CA GLY A 140 22.60 1.97 -20.53
C GLY A 140 22.64 1.83 -22.06
N VAL A 141 23.64 1.13 -22.54
CA VAL A 141 23.89 0.88 -23.97
C VAL A 141 23.70 -0.60 -24.29
N LEU A 142 22.91 -0.89 -25.33
CA LEU A 142 22.74 -2.25 -25.83
C LEU A 142 23.15 -2.34 -27.33
N ILE A 143 23.87 -3.38 -27.67
CA ILE A 143 24.21 -3.72 -29.05
C ILE A 143 23.57 -5.06 -29.41
N ASN A 144 22.60 -5.07 -30.30
CA ASN A 144 21.81 -6.27 -30.64
C ASN A 144 21.25 -6.98 -29.39
N GLY A 145 20.74 -6.21 -28.42
CA GLY A 145 20.14 -6.71 -27.18
C GLY A 145 21.13 -7.12 -26.08
N LYS A 146 22.46 -7.05 -26.32
CA LYS A 146 23.48 -7.36 -25.32
C LYS A 146 24.01 -6.07 -24.69
N PRO A 147 24.18 -6.02 -23.36
CA PRO A 147 24.78 -4.88 -22.69
C PRO A 147 26.20 -4.61 -23.20
N TYR A 148 26.47 -3.35 -23.49
CA TYR A 148 27.80 -2.85 -23.85
C TYR A 148 28.33 -1.98 -22.71
N LYS A 149 29.49 -2.32 -22.15
CA LYS A 149 30.14 -1.53 -21.10
C LYS A 149 30.80 -0.31 -21.76
N SER A 150 30.19 0.84 -21.60
CA SER A 150 30.75 2.14 -22.03
C SER A 150 31.25 2.91 -20.81
N ASP A 151 32.22 3.79 -21.03
CA ASP A 151 32.74 4.73 -20.02
C ASP A 151 31.78 5.93 -19.85
N GLN A 152 30.48 5.65 -19.80
CA GLN A 152 29.42 6.64 -19.81
C GLN A 152 29.48 7.52 -18.57
N SER A 153 30.17 8.66 -18.66
CA SER A 153 30.30 9.65 -17.59
C SER A 153 29.08 10.57 -17.45
N THR A 154 28.12 10.46 -18.35
CA THR A 154 26.90 11.27 -18.38
C THR A 154 25.68 10.37 -18.50
N PRO A 155 24.63 10.58 -17.70
CA PRO A 155 23.39 9.85 -17.84
C PRO A 155 22.71 10.18 -19.20
N THR A 156 21.98 9.24 -19.77
CA THR A 156 21.09 9.36 -20.94
C THR A 156 21.81 9.47 -22.29
N THR A 157 22.57 10.55 -22.57
CA THR A 157 23.27 10.78 -23.84
C THR A 157 24.75 10.91 -23.58
N PRO A 158 25.61 10.05 -24.15
CA PRO A 158 27.07 10.10 -23.96
C PRO A 158 27.70 11.41 -24.46
N ARG A 159 28.96 11.68 -24.06
CA ARG A 159 29.79 12.72 -24.69
C ARG A 159 30.09 12.35 -26.15
N VAL A 160 30.43 13.32 -26.95
CA VAL A 160 30.53 13.14 -28.40
C VAL A 160 31.54 12.07 -28.82
N TYR A 161 32.70 12.00 -28.22
CA TYR A 161 33.71 10.97 -28.52
C TYR A 161 33.19 9.57 -28.20
N GLU A 162 32.61 9.39 -27.02
CA GLU A 162 32.05 8.10 -26.60
C GLU A 162 30.84 7.72 -27.46
N LEU A 163 29.97 8.68 -27.81
CA LEU A 163 28.83 8.43 -28.69
C LEU A 163 29.28 7.88 -30.07
N TYR A 164 30.28 8.48 -30.70
CA TYR A 164 30.78 8.02 -31.98
C TYR A 164 31.52 6.70 -31.90
N LYS A 165 32.24 6.45 -30.78
CA LYS A 165 32.82 5.14 -30.47
C LYS A 165 31.75 4.07 -30.37
N ILE A 166 30.62 4.36 -29.67
CA ILE A 166 29.47 3.45 -29.56
C ILE A 166 28.85 3.20 -30.93
N PHE A 167 28.63 4.24 -31.76
CA PHE A 167 28.14 4.08 -33.13
C PHE A 167 29.05 3.20 -33.96
N TYR A 168 30.36 3.41 -33.88
CA TYR A 168 31.34 2.56 -34.58
C TYR A 168 31.25 1.09 -34.16
N GLU A 169 31.15 0.81 -32.85
CA GLU A 169 30.99 -0.55 -32.36
C GLU A 169 29.63 -1.15 -32.78
N MET A 170 28.56 -0.35 -32.86
CA MET A 170 27.26 -0.81 -33.35
C MET A 170 27.34 -1.21 -34.82
N VAL A 171 27.97 -0.41 -35.69
CA VAL A 171 28.21 -0.74 -37.11
C VAL A 171 29.03 -2.03 -37.22
N LYS A 172 30.13 -2.13 -36.49
CA LYS A 172 31.02 -3.30 -36.48
C LYS A 172 30.29 -4.59 -36.03
N ASN A 173 29.34 -4.48 -35.17
CA ASN A 173 28.48 -5.60 -34.71
C ASN A 173 27.23 -5.78 -35.59
N GLY A 174 27.15 -5.07 -36.71
CA GLY A 174 26.13 -5.23 -37.75
C GLY A 174 24.77 -4.65 -37.40
N CYS A 175 24.67 -3.70 -36.46
CA CYS A 175 23.45 -2.92 -36.27
C CYS A 175 23.11 -2.12 -37.55
N ASP A 176 21.82 -2.06 -37.86
CA ASP A 176 21.30 -1.26 -38.97
C ASP A 176 20.51 -0.03 -38.50
N THR A 177 20.08 -0.04 -37.25
CA THR A 177 19.24 1.00 -36.69
C THR A 177 19.69 1.29 -35.23
N VAL A 178 19.69 2.55 -34.83
CA VAL A 178 19.98 2.99 -33.48
C VAL A 178 18.79 3.77 -32.95
N VAL A 179 18.31 3.37 -31.76
CA VAL A 179 17.29 4.11 -31.01
C VAL A 179 17.97 4.73 -29.79
N MET A 180 17.91 6.06 -29.68
CA MET A 180 18.60 6.76 -28.60
C MET A 180 17.79 7.87 -27.97
N GLU A 181 17.97 8.02 -26.65
CA GLU A 181 17.46 9.16 -25.90
C GLU A 181 18.38 10.37 -26.16
N VAL A 182 17.79 11.51 -26.54
CA VAL A 182 18.50 12.77 -26.76
C VAL A 182 18.07 13.79 -25.72
N SER A 183 18.97 14.11 -24.79
CA SER A 183 18.73 15.13 -23.77
C SER A 183 18.90 16.53 -24.32
N SER A 184 18.27 17.56 -23.72
CA SER A 184 18.47 18.97 -24.08
C SER A 184 19.93 19.41 -23.95
N PHE A 185 20.59 18.94 -22.89
CA PHE A 185 22.04 19.18 -22.71
C PHE A 185 22.87 18.63 -23.86
N ALA A 186 22.51 17.46 -24.39
CA ALA A 186 23.26 16.85 -25.47
C ALA A 186 23.17 17.65 -26.78
N VAL A 187 22.02 18.23 -27.06
CA VAL A 187 21.83 19.10 -28.23
C VAL A 187 22.57 20.41 -28.01
N GLU A 188 22.36 21.08 -26.87
CA GLU A 188 22.98 22.37 -26.59
C GLU A 188 24.50 22.32 -26.50
N GLN A 189 25.04 21.26 -25.93
CA GLN A 189 26.49 21.04 -25.83
C GLN A 189 27.07 20.35 -27.08
N ASN A 190 26.29 20.21 -28.13
CA ASN A 190 26.68 19.58 -29.40
C ASN A 190 27.27 18.15 -29.24
N ARG A 191 26.77 17.37 -28.24
CA ARG A 191 27.24 16.00 -28.02
C ARG A 191 26.86 15.05 -29.14
N ILE A 192 25.79 15.36 -29.90
CA ILE A 192 25.33 14.55 -31.02
C ILE A 192 26.18 14.76 -32.31
N GLY A 193 27.05 15.79 -32.32
CA GLY A 193 27.90 16.10 -33.44
C GLY A 193 27.12 16.32 -34.76
N PRO A 194 27.67 15.93 -35.90
CA PRO A 194 27.02 16.09 -37.23
C PRO A 194 25.94 15.01 -37.49
N ALA A 195 25.52 14.19 -36.50
CA ALA A 195 24.57 13.12 -36.73
C ALA A 195 23.21 13.66 -37.21
N MET A 196 22.68 13.07 -38.28
CA MET A 196 21.35 13.37 -38.85
C MET A 196 20.41 12.20 -38.52
N TYR A 197 19.36 12.48 -37.75
CA TYR A 197 18.35 11.50 -37.41
C TYR A 197 17.34 11.29 -38.52
N ASP A 198 17.14 10.05 -38.95
CA ASP A 198 16.08 9.71 -39.89
C ASP A 198 14.71 10.05 -39.32
N THR A 199 14.58 9.88 -38.02
CA THR A 199 13.36 10.21 -37.25
C THR A 199 13.73 10.80 -35.90
N ALA A 200 13.16 11.95 -35.55
CA ALA A 200 13.21 12.52 -34.22
C ALA A 200 11.82 12.63 -33.62
N VAL A 201 11.70 12.32 -32.33
CA VAL A 201 10.42 12.32 -31.61
C VAL A 201 10.42 13.32 -30.47
N PHE A 202 9.37 14.13 -30.40
CA PHE A 202 9.09 15.03 -29.29
C PHE A 202 7.93 14.46 -28.46
N THR A 203 8.19 14.13 -27.18
CA THR A 203 7.16 13.55 -26.31
C THR A 203 6.35 14.61 -25.55
N ASN A 204 7.00 15.50 -24.81
CA ASN A 204 6.41 16.59 -24.04
C ASN A 204 7.48 17.54 -23.50
N LEU A 205 7.04 18.70 -22.98
CA LEU A 205 7.89 19.63 -22.24
C LEU A 205 7.17 20.14 -20.98
N THR A 206 7.65 19.71 -19.83
CA THR A 206 7.19 20.17 -18.51
C THR A 206 8.36 20.75 -17.72
N GLN A 207 8.09 21.42 -16.61
CA GLN A 207 9.11 22.05 -15.78
C GLN A 207 10.15 21.03 -15.28
N ASP A 208 11.37 21.16 -15.77
CA ASP A 208 12.53 20.37 -15.35
C ASP A 208 13.81 21.10 -15.79
N HIS A 209 14.94 20.81 -15.13
CA HIS A 209 16.26 21.35 -15.52
C HIS A 209 16.35 22.88 -15.65
N LEU A 210 15.51 23.64 -14.93
CA LEU A 210 15.55 25.11 -14.93
C LEU A 210 16.75 25.67 -14.22
N ASP A 211 17.41 24.91 -13.36
CA ASP A 211 18.72 25.20 -12.77
C ASP A 211 19.80 25.41 -13.83
N TYR A 212 19.70 24.75 -14.98
CA TYR A 212 20.60 24.88 -16.12
C TYR A 212 20.07 25.82 -17.21
N HIS A 213 18.83 25.61 -17.67
CA HIS A 213 18.27 26.36 -18.78
C HIS A 213 17.75 27.76 -18.39
N GLY A 214 17.53 28.01 -17.09
CA GLY A 214 17.01 29.27 -16.56
C GLY A 214 15.51 29.49 -16.79
N THR A 215 15.03 29.27 -18.02
CA THR A 215 13.62 29.47 -18.40
C THR A 215 13.07 28.29 -19.21
N MET A 216 11.74 28.13 -19.21
CA MET A 216 11.06 27.14 -20.04
C MET A 216 11.28 27.41 -21.55
N GLU A 217 11.42 28.67 -21.94
CA GLU A 217 11.69 29.04 -23.32
C GLU A 217 13.06 28.56 -23.77
N ASN A 218 14.11 28.80 -23.00
CA ASN A 218 15.46 28.29 -23.30
C ASN A 218 15.48 26.75 -23.36
N TYR A 219 14.73 26.11 -22.46
CA TYR A 219 14.61 24.64 -22.45
C TYR A 219 13.90 24.12 -23.70
N TYR A 220 12.88 24.84 -24.18
CA TYR A 220 12.21 24.55 -25.44
C TYR A 220 13.13 24.72 -26.64
N GLU A 221 13.81 25.88 -26.77
CA GLU A 221 14.71 26.16 -27.86
C GLU A 221 15.88 25.16 -27.93
N ALA A 222 16.41 24.73 -26.79
CA ALA A 222 17.44 23.69 -26.77
C ALA A 222 16.97 22.37 -27.38
N LYS A 223 15.72 21.94 -27.13
CA LYS A 223 15.16 20.71 -27.72
C LYS A 223 14.76 20.89 -29.18
N LYS A 224 14.27 22.05 -29.56
CA LYS A 224 13.82 22.40 -30.90
C LYS A 224 14.94 22.24 -31.92
N LYS A 225 16.21 22.55 -31.57
CA LYS A 225 17.39 22.37 -32.44
C LYS A 225 17.51 20.94 -32.99
N LEU A 226 17.13 19.91 -32.23
CA LEU A 226 17.12 18.54 -32.74
C LEU A 226 16.26 18.40 -34.01
N PHE A 227 15.15 19.13 -34.10
CA PHE A 227 14.19 19.06 -35.18
C PHE A 227 14.52 20.01 -36.35
N THR A 228 15.12 21.15 -36.07
CA THR A 228 15.44 22.15 -37.07
C THR A 228 16.80 21.93 -37.73
N GLU A 229 17.74 21.28 -37.03
CA GLU A 229 19.12 21.15 -37.52
C GLU A 229 19.52 19.68 -37.75
N HIS A 230 18.86 18.69 -37.11
CA HIS A 230 19.37 17.34 -37.03
C HIS A 230 18.37 16.25 -37.41
N CYS A 231 17.23 16.53 -38.02
CA CYS A 231 16.28 15.47 -38.33
C CYS A 231 15.62 15.60 -39.69
N ARG A 232 15.24 14.45 -40.29
CA ARG A 232 14.53 14.35 -41.58
C ARG A 232 13.02 14.24 -41.38
N THR A 233 12.57 13.49 -40.40
CA THR A 233 11.15 13.31 -40.05
C THR A 233 10.94 13.61 -38.57
N ALA A 234 10.12 14.61 -38.29
CA ALA A 234 9.71 15.00 -36.96
C ALA A 234 8.39 14.31 -36.58
N ILE A 235 8.34 13.58 -35.48
CA ILE A 235 7.13 12.97 -34.88
C ILE A 235 6.82 13.71 -33.59
N VAL A 236 5.70 14.43 -33.55
CA VAL A 236 5.45 15.41 -32.49
C VAL A 236 4.11 15.15 -31.78
N ASN A 237 4.15 15.13 -30.45
CA ASN A 237 2.97 15.07 -29.60
C ASN A 237 2.25 16.43 -29.61
N ILE A 238 1.07 16.51 -30.19
CA ILE A 238 0.30 17.75 -30.26
C ILE A 238 -0.70 17.90 -29.08
N ASP A 239 -0.80 16.94 -28.18
CA ASP A 239 -1.52 17.10 -26.92
C ASP A 239 -0.72 17.99 -25.94
N ASP A 240 0.61 18.03 -26.10
CA ASP A 240 1.51 18.90 -25.36
C ASP A 240 1.54 20.31 -25.99
N THR A 241 1.43 21.35 -25.16
CA THR A 241 1.37 22.75 -25.64
C THR A 241 2.63 23.13 -26.41
N TYR A 242 3.80 22.76 -25.93
CA TYR A 242 5.07 23.02 -26.63
C TYR A 242 5.24 22.10 -27.84
N GLY A 243 4.73 20.89 -27.80
CA GLY A 243 4.70 20.00 -28.94
C GLY A 243 3.82 20.54 -30.05
N LYS A 244 2.63 21.04 -29.73
CA LYS A 244 1.78 21.71 -30.74
C LYS A 244 2.48 22.93 -31.36
N ARG A 245 3.10 23.78 -30.53
CA ARG A 245 3.91 24.90 -31.00
C ARG A 245 5.04 24.45 -31.93
N LEU A 246 5.79 23.44 -31.54
CA LEU A 246 6.87 22.85 -32.36
C LEU A 246 6.34 22.34 -33.68
N TYR A 247 5.24 21.60 -33.69
CA TYR A 247 4.63 21.10 -34.93
C TYR A 247 4.25 22.21 -35.88
N ASP A 248 3.75 23.35 -35.39
CA ASP A 248 3.37 24.50 -36.20
C ASP A 248 4.61 25.23 -36.71
N GLU A 249 5.64 25.45 -35.89
CA GLU A 249 6.90 26.10 -36.25
C GLU A 249 7.72 25.30 -37.30
N LEU A 250 7.63 23.97 -37.27
CA LEU A 250 8.31 23.11 -38.27
C LEU A 250 7.69 23.12 -39.67
N LYS A 251 6.62 23.88 -39.91
CA LYS A 251 5.94 23.94 -41.20
C LYS A 251 6.87 24.31 -42.35
N ASP A 252 7.80 25.23 -42.09
CA ASP A 252 8.67 25.81 -43.13
C ASP A 252 10.14 25.34 -43.02
N CYS A 253 10.41 24.32 -42.10
CA CYS A 253 11.78 23.85 -41.88
C CYS A 253 12.27 22.75 -42.83
N GLY A 254 11.47 22.34 -43.82
CA GLY A 254 11.87 21.34 -44.82
C GLY A 254 11.92 19.89 -44.33
N CYS A 255 11.65 19.61 -43.03
CA CYS A 255 11.52 18.26 -42.53
C CYS A 255 10.09 17.76 -42.68
N GLU A 256 9.93 16.45 -42.92
CA GLU A 256 8.61 15.83 -42.86
C GLU A 256 8.10 15.87 -41.40
N ARG A 257 6.83 16.20 -41.16
CA ARG A 257 6.23 16.27 -39.85
C ARG A 257 4.99 15.41 -39.73
N ILE A 258 4.90 14.64 -38.65
CA ILE A 258 3.78 13.78 -38.35
C ILE A 258 3.35 14.07 -36.91
N SER A 259 2.08 14.42 -36.70
CA SER A 259 1.54 14.63 -35.39
C SER A 259 0.95 13.33 -34.81
N TYR A 260 1.08 13.15 -33.49
CA TYR A 260 0.36 12.13 -32.77
C TYR A 260 -0.25 12.71 -31.49
N GLY A 261 -1.29 12.05 -30.95
CA GLY A 261 -1.97 12.50 -29.78
C GLY A 261 -3.16 11.60 -29.39
N LEU A 262 -3.85 11.93 -28.32
CA LEU A 262 -5.05 11.22 -27.84
C LEU A 262 -6.34 11.79 -28.47
N HIS A 263 -6.23 12.85 -29.29
CA HIS A 263 -7.36 13.53 -29.91
C HIS A 263 -7.34 13.41 -31.45
N GLU A 264 -8.51 13.43 -32.06
CA GLU A 264 -8.73 13.23 -33.51
C GLU A 264 -8.02 14.26 -34.41
N ASN A 265 -7.54 15.38 -33.88
CA ASN A 265 -6.81 16.41 -34.63
C ASN A 265 -5.37 16.02 -34.97
N ALA A 266 -4.86 14.91 -34.39
CA ALA A 266 -3.54 14.39 -34.77
C ALA A 266 -3.61 13.46 -36.00
N ASN A 267 -2.50 13.36 -36.75
CA ASN A 267 -2.38 12.43 -37.88
C ASN A 267 -2.55 10.97 -37.43
N VAL A 268 -2.08 10.68 -36.21
CA VAL A 268 -2.21 9.37 -35.55
C VAL A 268 -2.76 9.60 -34.16
N HIS A 269 -3.91 9.01 -33.85
CA HIS A 269 -4.56 9.20 -32.58
C HIS A 269 -5.10 7.91 -31.99
N ALA A 270 -5.45 7.96 -30.70
CA ALA A 270 -6.03 6.83 -29.97
C ALA A 270 -7.49 7.06 -29.63
N ASP A 271 -8.34 6.06 -29.94
CA ASP A 271 -9.76 6.04 -29.63
C ASP A 271 -10.11 4.92 -28.68
N ASN A 272 -11.27 5.03 -27.98
CA ASN A 272 -11.81 3.98 -27.12
C ASN A 272 -10.80 3.44 -26.10
N ILE A 273 -10.03 4.31 -25.46
CA ILE A 273 -9.07 3.92 -24.41
C ILE A 273 -9.82 3.32 -23.23
N ARG A 274 -9.53 2.05 -22.90
CA ARG A 274 -10.12 1.31 -21.81
C ARG A 274 -9.07 0.65 -20.94
N ASN A 275 -9.24 0.78 -19.64
CA ASN A 275 -8.38 0.14 -18.66
C ASN A 275 -8.75 -1.35 -18.52
N ALA A 276 -7.77 -2.22 -18.53
CA ALA A 276 -7.86 -3.64 -18.17
C ALA A 276 -6.94 -3.88 -16.96
N ASP A 277 -7.05 -5.02 -16.27
CA ASP A 277 -6.41 -5.25 -14.96
C ASP A 277 -4.89 -4.94 -14.92
N ALA A 278 -4.14 -5.29 -15.94
CA ALA A 278 -2.70 -5.02 -16.05
C ALA A 278 -2.32 -4.49 -17.43
N ALA A 279 -3.27 -3.91 -18.17
CA ALA A 279 -3.07 -3.47 -19.54
C ALA A 279 -3.98 -2.29 -19.88
N THR A 280 -3.67 -1.58 -20.93
CA THR A 280 -4.55 -0.58 -21.55
C THR A 280 -4.92 -1.05 -22.95
N LYS A 281 -6.20 -1.04 -23.28
CA LYS A 281 -6.72 -1.36 -24.63
C LYS A 281 -7.23 -0.10 -25.29
N PHE A 282 -6.89 0.10 -26.57
CA PHE A 282 -7.32 1.26 -27.33
C PHE A 282 -7.35 0.92 -28.82
N TRP A 283 -7.92 1.81 -29.63
CA TRP A 283 -7.82 1.76 -31.08
C TRP A 283 -6.84 2.82 -31.55
N VAL A 284 -5.90 2.47 -32.42
CA VAL A 284 -5.05 3.44 -33.13
C VAL A 284 -5.67 3.76 -34.48
N SER A 285 -5.92 5.04 -34.73
CA SER A 285 -6.47 5.54 -35.96
C SER A 285 -5.38 6.23 -36.79
N ILE A 286 -5.19 5.74 -38.03
CA ILE A 286 -4.16 6.21 -38.99
C ILE A 286 -4.77 6.19 -40.38
N ASN A 287 -4.74 7.32 -41.11
CA ASN A 287 -5.25 7.42 -42.46
C ASN A 287 -6.68 6.85 -42.61
N ASN A 288 -7.58 7.20 -41.71
CA ASN A 288 -8.97 6.76 -41.66
C ASN A 288 -9.17 5.23 -41.48
N LYS A 289 -8.16 4.54 -40.99
CA LYS A 289 -8.25 3.14 -40.61
C LYS A 289 -7.92 2.99 -39.14
N SER A 290 -8.73 2.19 -38.41
CA SER A 290 -8.55 1.96 -37.01
C SER A 290 -8.16 0.51 -36.72
N PHE A 291 -7.21 0.30 -35.81
CA PHE A 291 -6.65 -1.00 -35.44
C PHE A 291 -6.67 -1.18 -33.94
N PRO A 292 -7.12 -2.32 -33.41
CA PRO A 292 -7.14 -2.57 -31.97
C PRO A 292 -5.73 -2.83 -31.45
N VAL A 293 -5.39 -2.19 -30.35
CA VAL A 293 -4.10 -2.34 -29.66
C VAL A 293 -4.32 -2.78 -28.22
N THR A 294 -3.57 -3.74 -27.76
CA THR A 294 -3.45 -4.09 -26.33
C THR A 294 -2.03 -3.76 -25.91
N LEU A 295 -1.89 -2.90 -24.93
CA LEU A 295 -0.62 -2.47 -24.36
C LEU A 295 -0.52 -3.00 -22.94
N ASN A 296 0.46 -3.86 -22.62
CA ASN A 296 0.68 -4.42 -21.28
C ASN A 296 1.37 -3.40 -20.36
N MET A 297 0.86 -2.21 -20.36
CA MET A 297 1.27 -1.07 -19.52
C MET A 297 0.03 -0.28 -19.16
N ILE A 298 0.03 0.31 -17.96
CA ILE A 298 -1.06 1.15 -17.46
C ILE A 298 -0.78 2.63 -17.69
N GLY A 299 -1.83 3.44 -17.84
CA GLY A 299 -1.77 4.89 -17.92
C GLY A 299 -1.84 5.47 -19.33
N ARG A 300 -2.59 6.57 -19.45
CA ARG A 300 -2.83 7.28 -20.73
C ARG A 300 -1.54 7.78 -21.37
N TYR A 301 -0.54 8.20 -20.58
CA TYR A 301 0.75 8.61 -21.10
C TYR A 301 1.50 7.45 -21.81
N ASN A 302 1.28 6.20 -21.40
CA ASN A 302 1.84 5.04 -22.09
C ASN A 302 1.12 4.75 -23.41
N VAL A 303 -0.17 5.10 -23.53
CA VAL A 303 -0.86 5.11 -24.83
C VAL A 303 -0.20 6.12 -25.77
N SER A 304 0.09 7.33 -25.30
CA SER A 304 0.80 8.35 -26.07
C SER A 304 2.20 7.87 -26.49
N ASN A 305 2.97 7.24 -25.59
CA ASN A 305 4.26 6.63 -25.91
C ASN A 305 4.12 5.51 -26.98
N ALA A 306 3.07 4.68 -26.86
CA ALA A 306 2.81 3.61 -27.82
C ALA A 306 2.41 4.15 -29.20
N LEU A 307 1.61 5.21 -29.27
CA LEU A 307 1.28 5.89 -30.56
C LEU A 307 2.54 6.36 -31.27
N ALA A 308 3.42 7.06 -30.53
CA ALA A 308 4.69 7.52 -31.11
C ALA A 308 5.55 6.35 -31.58
N ALA A 309 5.66 5.27 -30.79
CA ALA A 309 6.40 4.07 -31.17
C ALA A 309 5.83 3.40 -32.43
N ILE A 310 4.48 3.35 -32.55
CA ILE A 310 3.81 2.85 -33.75
C ILE A 310 4.25 3.67 -34.98
N VAL A 311 4.18 5.00 -34.89
CA VAL A 311 4.55 5.90 -35.99
C VAL A 311 6.02 5.70 -36.39
N VAL A 312 6.93 5.65 -35.42
CA VAL A 312 8.37 5.41 -35.66
C VAL A 312 8.60 4.08 -36.39
N CYS A 313 7.95 3.00 -35.90
CA CYS A 313 8.13 1.68 -36.50
C CYS A 313 7.55 1.56 -37.91
N LEU A 314 6.44 2.26 -38.22
CA LEU A 314 5.88 2.38 -39.56
C LEU A 314 6.85 3.14 -40.48
N LYS A 315 7.46 4.24 -40.01
CA LYS A 315 8.50 4.98 -40.75
C LYS A 315 9.77 4.16 -40.98
N ALA A 316 10.09 3.27 -40.04
CA ALA A 316 11.20 2.29 -40.23
C ALA A 316 10.87 1.15 -41.22
N GLY A 317 9.67 1.17 -41.83
CA GLY A 317 9.25 0.25 -42.89
C GLY A 317 8.53 -1.02 -42.40
N LEU A 318 8.08 -1.07 -41.17
CA LEU A 318 7.28 -2.20 -40.67
C LEU A 318 5.81 -2.04 -41.04
N ASN A 319 5.08 -3.15 -41.18
CA ASN A 319 3.63 -3.11 -41.35
C ASN A 319 2.88 -2.97 -40.00
N ILE A 320 1.73 -2.34 -40.03
CA ILE A 320 0.93 -2.03 -38.83
C ILE A 320 0.56 -3.27 -37.99
N THR A 321 0.23 -4.38 -38.65
CA THR A 321 -0.16 -5.61 -37.99
C THR A 321 0.99 -6.20 -37.19
N SER A 322 2.19 -6.23 -37.77
CA SER A 322 3.40 -6.70 -37.05
C SER A 322 3.78 -5.78 -35.91
N VAL A 323 3.63 -4.46 -36.09
CA VAL A 323 3.91 -3.47 -35.04
C VAL A 323 2.96 -3.68 -33.87
N ILE A 324 1.63 -3.79 -34.08
CA ILE A 324 0.63 -3.99 -33.05
C ILE A 324 0.87 -5.33 -32.32
N SER A 325 1.12 -6.41 -33.08
CA SER A 325 1.42 -7.72 -32.50
C SER A 325 2.66 -7.71 -31.62
N SER A 326 3.68 -6.89 -31.97
CA SER A 326 4.89 -6.76 -31.17
C SER A 326 4.66 -5.91 -29.92
N ILE A 327 3.93 -4.81 -30.03
CA ILE A 327 3.55 -3.95 -28.87
C ILE A 327 2.78 -4.75 -27.83
N SER A 328 1.85 -5.63 -28.24
CA SER A 328 1.09 -6.46 -27.31
C SER A 328 1.92 -7.49 -26.54
N LYS A 329 3.16 -7.74 -26.96
CA LYS A 329 4.12 -8.63 -26.28
C LYS A 329 5.14 -7.85 -25.44
N CYS A 330 5.22 -6.53 -25.55
CA CYS A 330 6.13 -5.73 -24.75
C CYS A 330 5.71 -5.76 -23.28
N LYS A 331 6.69 -6.04 -22.40
CA LYS A 331 6.47 -6.15 -20.94
C LYS A 331 6.59 -4.80 -20.21
N GLY A 332 6.76 -3.69 -20.92
CA GLY A 332 7.05 -2.39 -20.33
C GLY A 332 8.54 -2.16 -20.11
N VAL A 333 8.86 -1.13 -19.35
CA VAL A 333 10.23 -0.69 -19.08
C VAL A 333 10.54 -0.90 -17.62
N ARG A 334 11.71 -1.47 -17.35
CA ARG A 334 12.20 -1.70 -15.99
C ARG A 334 12.13 -0.40 -15.16
N GLY A 335 11.37 -0.43 -14.07
CA GLY A 335 11.20 0.71 -13.15
C GLY A 335 10.43 1.92 -13.70
N ARG A 336 9.58 1.73 -14.70
CA ARG A 336 8.70 2.78 -15.25
C ARG A 336 7.26 2.26 -15.33
N CYS A 337 6.51 2.45 -14.24
CA CYS A 337 5.20 1.81 -14.01
C CYS A 337 5.24 0.31 -14.35
N GLU A 338 6.32 -0.34 -13.97
CA GLU A 338 6.55 -1.76 -14.18
C GLU A 338 5.64 -2.57 -13.26
N ILE A 339 4.81 -3.42 -13.84
CA ILE A 339 3.96 -4.33 -13.07
C ILE A 339 4.81 -5.53 -12.65
N LEU A 340 5.08 -5.65 -11.34
CA LEU A 340 5.89 -6.74 -10.79
C LEU A 340 5.05 -8.00 -10.56
N THR A 341 3.80 -7.84 -10.14
CA THR A 341 2.84 -8.94 -9.99
C THR A 341 1.41 -8.43 -10.04
N ASN A 342 0.50 -9.25 -10.55
CA ASN A 342 -0.95 -9.10 -10.47
C ASN A 342 -1.60 -10.37 -9.90
N GLU A 343 -0.81 -11.25 -9.33
CA GLU A 343 -1.29 -12.44 -8.65
C GLU A 343 -2.12 -12.05 -7.41
N ARG A 344 -3.02 -12.92 -6.97
CA ARG A 344 -3.86 -12.72 -5.79
C ARG A 344 -4.85 -11.54 -5.87
N GLY A 345 -5.02 -10.95 -7.05
CA GLY A 345 -6.05 -9.94 -7.32
C GLY A 345 -5.71 -8.52 -6.88
N PHE A 346 -4.46 -8.23 -6.49
CA PHE A 346 -3.92 -6.88 -6.32
C PHE A 346 -2.72 -6.67 -7.25
N LEU A 347 -2.37 -5.40 -7.52
CA LEU A 347 -1.23 -5.03 -8.35
C LEU A 347 -0.07 -4.54 -7.48
N VAL A 348 1.17 -4.89 -7.86
CA VAL A 348 2.38 -4.24 -7.37
C VAL A 348 3.07 -3.59 -8.55
N VAL A 349 3.26 -2.28 -8.48
CA VAL A 349 3.84 -1.44 -9.53
C VAL A 349 5.11 -0.78 -9.00
N CYS A 350 6.21 -0.90 -9.75
CA CYS A 350 7.48 -0.24 -9.43
C CYS A 350 7.71 0.96 -10.37
N ASP A 351 8.07 2.12 -9.81
CA ASP A 351 8.33 3.34 -10.60
C ASP A 351 9.51 4.16 -10.03
N TYR A 352 10.19 4.85 -10.92
CA TYR A 352 11.32 5.73 -10.60
C TYR A 352 10.90 7.12 -10.09
N ALA A 353 9.62 7.39 -9.87
CA ALA A 353 9.12 8.68 -9.38
C ALA A 353 9.73 9.02 -8.01
N HIS A 354 10.64 9.99 -8.00
CA HIS A 354 11.41 10.45 -6.83
C HIS A 354 11.37 11.97 -6.65
N SER A 355 10.39 12.63 -7.26
CA SER A 355 10.11 14.06 -7.12
C SER A 355 8.61 14.31 -6.92
N PRO A 356 8.20 15.46 -6.36
CA PRO A 356 6.78 15.81 -6.21
C PRO A 356 6.01 15.73 -7.52
N ASP A 357 6.52 16.35 -8.58
CA ASP A 357 5.89 16.38 -9.92
C ASP A 357 5.75 14.97 -10.51
N ALA A 358 6.76 14.12 -10.32
CA ALA A 358 6.69 12.74 -10.82
C ALA A 358 5.58 11.95 -10.12
N LEU A 359 5.39 12.12 -8.81
CA LEU A 359 4.30 11.51 -8.05
C LEU A 359 2.94 12.08 -8.48
N GLU A 360 2.82 13.41 -8.66
CA GLU A 360 1.59 14.07 -9.10
C GLU A 360 1.17 13.63 -10.51
N ASN A 361 2.12 13.29 -11.37
CA ASN A 361 1.84 12.79 -12.71
C ASN A 361 1.54 11.30 -12.75
N MET A 362 2.19 10.49 -11.91
CA MET A 362 2.09 9.03 -11.94
C MET A 362 0.87 8.51 -11.14
N LEU A 363 0.67 8.99 -9.90
CA LEU A 363 -0.35 8.44 -9.01
C LEU A 363 -1.79 8.57 -9.52
N PRO A 364 -2.23 9.71 -10.13
CA PRO A 364 -3.58 9.81 -10.70
C PRO A 364 -3.84 8.73 -11.76
N ASN A 365 -2.87 8.51 -12.65
CA ASN A 365 -3.00 7.52 -13.71
C ASN A 365 -3.12 6.09 -13.15
N ILE A 366 -2.36 5.76 -12.11
CA ILE A 366 -2.47 4.46 -11.44
C ILE A 366 -3.79 4.37 -10.67
N LYS A 367 -4.24 5.46 -10.04
CA LYS A 367 -5.51 5.50 -9.32
C LYS A 367 -6.71 5.21 -10.22
N GLU A 368 -6.71 5.70 -11.46
CA GLU A 368 -7.75 5.38 -12.45
C GLU A 368 -7.85 3.87 -12.77
N HIS A 369 -6.77 3.12 -12.60
CA HIS A 369 -6.71 1.67 -12.83
C HIS A 369 -6.96 0.87 -11.54
N THR A 370 -6.95 1.52 -10.38
CA THR A 370 -7.08 0.88 -9.07
C THR A 370 -8.57 0.69 -8.72
N LYS A 371 -8.98 -0.55 -8.50
CA LYS A 371 -10.37 -0.89 -8.11
C LYS A 371 -10.60 -0.73 -6.61
N GLY A 372 -9.58 -0.98 -5.81
CA GLY A 372 -9.55 -0.85 -4.36
C GLY A 372 -8.76 0.37 -3.89
N ARG A 373 -7.91 0.18 -2.88
CA ARG A 373 -7.05 1.22 -2.32
C ARG A 373 -5.78 1.38 -3.16
N LEU A 374 -5.32 2.62 -3.31
CA LEU A 374 -3.99 2.93 -3.80
C LEU A 374 -3.04 3.09 -2.60
N ILE A 375 -2.09 2.18 -2.43
CA ILE A 375 -1.08 2.20 -1.39
C ILE A 375 0.23 2.70 -2.00
N CYS A 376 0.72 3.87 -1.57
CA CYS A 376 1.96 4.45 -2.08
C CYS A 376 3.09 4.28 -1.07
N LEU A 377 4.11 3.50 -1.44
CA LEU A 377 5.35 3.31 -0.69
C LEU A 377 6.45 4.15 -1.33
N PHE A 378 7.05 5.09 -0.58
CA PHE A 378 8.11 5.96 -1.09
C PHE A 378 9.06 6.43 0.01
N GLY A 379 10.21 6.93 -0.43
CA GLY A 379 11.22 7.55 0.42
C GLY A 379 11.94 8.67 -0.32
N CYS A 380 12.89 9.32 0.36
CA CYS A 380 13.76 10.34 -0.23
C CYS A 380 15.23 10.00 0.00
N GLY A 381 16.07 10.41 -0.95
CA GLY A 381 17.51 10.26 -0.81
C GLY A 381 18.10 11.28 0.17
N GLY A 382 19.09 10.85 0.96
CA GLY A 382 19.97 11.71 1.75
C GLY A 382 20.99 12.45 0.89
N ASP A 383 21.63 13.48 1.44
CA ASP A 383 22.60 14.37 0.76
C ASP A 383 22.03 14.95 -0.55
N ARG A 384 20.72 15.29 -0.53
CA ARG A 384 19.96 15.86 -1.64
C ARG A 384 19.08 16.99 -1.15
N ASP A 385 18.36 17.63 -2.06
CA ASP A 385 17.42 18.70 -1.76
C ASP A 385 16.37 18.26 -0.73
N ARG A 386 16.47 18.83 0.49
CA ARG A 386 15.58 18.54 1.61
C ARG A 386 14.19 19.17 1.44
N THR A 387 14.10 20.27 0.67
CA THR A 387 12.84 21.01 0.49
C THR A 387 11.77 20.18 -0.23
N LYS A 388 12.17 19.21 -1.05
CA LYS A 388 11.24 18.31 -1.76
C LYS A 388 10.59 17.28 -0.85
N ARG A 389 11.16 16.95 0.34
CA ARG A 389 10.68 15.88 1.22
C ARG A 389 9.21 16.09 1.64
N PRO A 390 8.84 17.22 2.26
CA PRO A 390 7.45 17.49 2.61
C PRO A 390 6.54 17.68 1.39
N LEU A 391 7.06 18.12 0.24
CA LEU A 391 6.28 18.28 -0.99
C LEU A 391 5.90 16.92 -1.59
N MET A 392 6.82 15.92 -1.55
CA MET A 392 6.53 14.56 -1.98
C MET A 392 5.44 13.92 -1.12
N ALA A 393 5.47 14.15 0.20
CA ALA A 393 4.42 13.69 1.10
C ALA A 393 3.05 14.26 0.72
N LYS A 394 2.96 15.57 0.47
CA LYS A 394 1.72 16.23 0.03
C LYS A 394 1.22 15.67 -1.30
N ALA A 395 2.11 15.49 -2.28
CA ALA A 395 1.76 14.93 -3.58
C ALA A 395 1.22 13.49 -3.45
N ALA A 396 1.85 12.66 -2.62
CA ALA A 396 1.41 11.29 -2.38
C ALA A 396 0.07 11.25 -1.62
N GLU A 397 -0.11 12.06 -0.56
CA GLU A 397 -1.34 12.12 0.24
C GLU A 397 -2.57 12.55 -0.57
N LYS A 398 -2.37 13.37 -1.58
CA LYS A 398 -3.45 13.86 -2.46
C LYS A 398 -4.14 12.72 -3.22
N TYR A 399 -3.42 11.70 -3.64
CA TYR A 399 -3.92 10.68 -4.54
C TYR A 399 -4.01 9.27 -3.94
N ALA A 400 -3.10 8.94 -3.02
CA ALA A 400 -3.10 7.63 -2.36
C ALA A 400 -4.16 7.56 -1.25
N ASP A 401 -4.66 6.35 -0.99
CA ASP A 401 -5.56 6.08 0.12
C ASP A 401 -4.79 5.71 1.38
N MET A 402 -3.55 5.23 1.23
CA MET A 402 -2.64 4.87 2.31
C MET A 402 -1.19 5.14 1.88
N LEU A 403 -0.36 5.58 2.83
CA LEU A 403 1.04 5.88 2.59
C LEU A 403 1.95 4.98 3.44
N ILE A 404 3.07 4.54 2.86
CA ILE A 404 4.15 3.90 3.59
C ILE A 404 5.43 4.69 3.31
N ILE A 405 5.93 5.38 4.34
CA ILE A 405 7.14 6.19 4.24
C ILE A 405 8.32 5.34 4.71
N THR A 406 9.35 5.25 3.88
CA THR A 406 10.49 4.38 4.12
C THR A 406 11.81 5.00 3.66
N SER A 407 12.93 4.33 3.95
CA SER A 407 14.23 4.74 3.43
C SER A 407 14.33 4.49 1.91
N ASP A 408 15.06 5.37 1.22
CA ASP A 408 15.50 5.18 -0.17
C ASP A 408 17.02 4.94 -0.18
N ASN A 409 17.84 5.93 -0.54
CA ASN A 409 19.29 5.95 -0.43
C ASN A 409 19.68 6.95 0.66
N PRO A 410 19.78 6.55 1.94
CA PRO A 410 19.99 7.49 3.05
C PRO A 410 21.36 8.16 2.99
N ARG A 411 22.35 7.55 2.34
CA ARG A 411 23.71 8.05 2.26
C ARG A 411 24.27 8.37 3.67
N ASN A 412 24.76 9.61 3.89
CA ASN A 412 25.34 9.99 5.17
C ASN A 412 24.31 10.54 6.18
N GLU A 413 23.06 10.75 5.77
CA GLU A 413 22.00 11.22 6.68
C GLU A 413 21.36 10.04 7.44
N ASP A 414 20.80 10.35 8.62
CA ASP A 414 19.99 9.41 9.38
C ASP A 414 18.68 9.14 8.64
N PRO A 415 18.36 7.88 8.29
CA PRO A 415 17.15 7.53 7.55
C PRO A 415 15.87 7.89 8.30
N ASP A 416 15.86 7.84 9.64
CA ASP A 416 14.67 8.21 10.42
C ASP A 416 14.44 9.72 10.41
N ALA A 417 15.51 10.53 10.42
CA ALA A 417 15.40 11.98 10.25
C ALA A 417 14.84 12.36 8.87
N ILE A 418 15.22 11.64 7.81
CA ILE A 418 14.66 11.84 6.47
C ILE A 418 13.16 11.52 6.47
N ILE A 419 12.76 10.41 7.09
CA ILE A 419 11.35 9.99 7.21
C ILE A 419 10.55 11.03 8.02
N ASP A 420 11.11 11.61 9.08
CA ASP A 420 10.48 12.67 9.87
C ASP A 420 10.19 13.91 9.03
N GLU A 421 11.15 14.35 8.21
CA GLU A 421 10.96 15.49 7.31
C GLU A 421 9.92 15.22 6.22
N ILE A 422 9.83 14.00 5.71
CA ILE A 422 8.76 13.61 4.79
C ILE A 422 7.41 13.68 5.51
N ALA A 423 7.30 13.05 6.68
CA ALA A 423 6.06 12.99 7.45
C ALA A 423 5.55 14.36 7.90
N ALA A 424 6.45 15.33 8.14
CA ALA A 424 6.09 16.70 8.45
C ALA A 424 5.28 17.41 7.33
N GLY A 425 5.33 16.90 6.10
CA GLY A 425 4.55 17.40 4.98
C GLY A 425 3.09 16.90 4.94
N LEU A 426 2.74 15.89 5.73
CA LEU A 426 1.41 15.29 5.71
C LEU A 426 0.40 16.15 6.47
N SER A 427 -0.81 16.20 5.95
CA SER A 427 -1.94 16.86 6.63
C SER A 427 -2.62 15.96 7.68
N GLY A 428 -2.31 14.67 7.68
CA GLY A 428 -2.95 13.65 8.53
C GLY A 428 -4.36 13.25 8.08
N THR A 429 -4.75 13.58 6.85
CA THR A 429 -6.06 13.18 6.30
C THR A 429 -6.08 11.74 5.83
N LYS A 430 -4.94 11.15 5.54
CA LYS A 430 -4.79 9.77 5.08
C LYS A 430 -3.97 8.94 6.07
N PRO A 431 -4.29 7.65 6.24
CA PRO A 431 -3.48 6.76 7.07
C PRO A 431 -2.08 6.60 6.47
N TYR A 432 -1.06 6.63 7.32
CA TYR A 432 0.31 6.38 6.91
C TYR A 432 1.07 5.53 7.91
N ILE A 433 2.08 4.81 7.43
CA ILE A 433 2.98 3.96 8.21
C ILE A 433 4.42 4.42 7.94
N ARG A 434 5.27 4.37 8.97
CA ARG A 434 6.69 4.69 8.89
C ARG A 434 7.48 3.41 9.16
N ILE A 435 8.26 2.96 8.23
CA ILE A 435 9.11 1.77 8.35
C ILE A 435 10.46 2.08 7.71
N THR A 436 11.50 2.17 8.52
CA THR A 436 12.84 2.56 8.05
C THR A 436 13.42 1.55 7.07
N ASP A 437 13.33 0.27 7.38
CA ASP A 437 13.76 -0.80 6.48
C ASP A 437 12.80 -0.92 5.29
N ARG A 438 13.31 -0.65 4.07
CA ARG A 438 12.49 -0.67 2.86
C ARG A 438 12.00 -2.06 2.49
N ARG A 439 12.75 -3.13 2.81
CA ARG A 439 12.32 -4.51 2.57
C ARG A 439 11.12 -4.87 3.46
N ALA A 440 11.19 -4.51 4.75
CA ALA A 440 10.08 -4.66 5.67
C ALA A 440 8.87 -3.82 5.25
N ALA A 441 9.09 -2.60 4.74
CA ALA A 441 8.03 -1.75 4.20
C ALA A 441 7.32 -2.38 3.00
N ILE A 442 8.05 -2.98 2.06
CA ILE A 442 7.49 -3.72 0.91
C ILE A 442 6.68 -4.93 1.39
N LYS A 443 7.26 -5.73 2.30
CA LYS A 443 6.55 -6.87 2.92
C LYS A 443 5.26 -6.39 3.56
N ARG A 444 5.30 -5.29 4.29
CA ARG A 444 4.15 -4.69 4.94
C ARG A 444 3.07 -4.26 3.94
N ALA A 445 3.44 -3.61 2.85
CA ALA A 445 2.51 -3.22 1.79
C ALA A 445 1.78 -4.43 1.20
N ILE A 446 2.52 -5.51 0.91
CA ILE A 446 1.97 -6.76 0.35
C ILE A 446 1.02 -7.45 1.34
N VAL A 447 1.36 -7.46 2.63
CA VAL A 447 0.53 -8.04 3.70
C VAL A 447 -0.79 -7.29 3.86
N LEU A 448 -0.77 -5.95 3.75
CA LEU A 448 -1.95 -5.10 3.89
C LEU A 448 -2.86 -5.09 2.65
N ALA A 449 -2.34 -5.51 1.51
CA ALA A 449 -3.08 -5.44 0.25
C ALA A 449 -4.25 -6.42 0.22
N GLU A 450 -5.38 -5.93 -0.26
CA GLU A 450 -6.60 -6.68 -0.52
C GLU A 450 -6.88 -6.78 -2.02
N LYS A 451 -7.85 -7.63 -2.38
CA LYS A 451 -8.25 -7.78 -3.78
C LYS A 451 -8.75 -6.45 -4.35
N GLY A 452 -8.16 -6.03 -5.46
CA GLY A 452 -8.45 -4.75 -6.11
C GLY A 452 -7.50 -3.63 -5.75
N ASP A 453 -6.66 -3.79 -4.72
CA ASP A 453 -5.67 -2.78 -4.33
C ASP A 453 -4.54 -2.68 -5.35
N THR A 454 -3.89 -1.53 -5.36
CA THR A 454 -2.64 -1.32 -6.09
C THR A 454 -1.58 -0.76 -5.13
N ILE A 455 -0.45 -1.45 -5.05
CA ILE A 455 0.74 -0.99 -4.34
C ILE A 455 1.68 -0.34 -5.35
N VAL A 456 2.12 0.87 -5.04
CA VAL A 456 3.14 1.58 -5.82
C VAL A 456 4.42 1.67 -5.00
N LEU A 457 5.49 1.08 -5.52
CA LEU A 457 6.85 1.22 -5.02
C LEU A 457 7.52 2.35 -5.79
N ALA A 458 7.59 3.55 -5.19
CA ALA A 458 8.11 4.75 -5.84
C ALA A 458 9.52 5.09 -5.33
N GLY A 459 10.35 5.60 -6.25
CA GLY A 459 11.69 6.13 -5.98
C GLY A 459 12.80 5.35 -6.66
N LYS A 460 12.92 4.06 -6.42
CA LYS A 460 14.03 3.23 -6.92
C LYS A 460 13.93 2.86 -8.40
N GLY A 461 12.74 2.52 -8.85
CA GLY A 461 12.54 2.17 -10.27
C GLY A 461 13.49 1.06 -10.74
N HIS A 462 14.43 1.39 -11.62
CA HIS A 462 15.38 0.44 -12.20
C HIS A 462 16.62 0.15 -11.34
N GLU A 463 16.83 0.90 -10.25
CA GLU A 463 17.96 0.70 -9.34
C GLU A 463 17.88 -0.69 -8.68
N ASP A 464 19.01 -1.37 -8.61
CA ASP A 464 19.18 -2.68 -7.97
C ASP A 464 20.12 -2.61 -6.76
N TYR A 465 20.29 -1.41 -6.21
CA TYR A 465 21.15 -1.12 -5.07
C TYR A 465 20.51 -0.11 -4.11
N GLN A 466 21.04 -0.08 -2.89
CA GLN A 466 20.80 0.99 -1.91
C GLN A 466 22.15 1.56 -1.46
N ILE A 467 22.24 2.89 -1.36
CA ILE A 467 23.45 3.61 -0.94
C ILE A 467 23.32 3.97 0.54
N LEU A 468 24.17 3.39 1.35
CA LEU A 468 24.29 3.62 2.78
C LEU A 468 25.44 4.60 3.11
N LYS A 469 25.65 4.83 4.39
CA LYS A 469 26.72 5.72 4.91
C LYS A 469 28.09 5.36 4.32
N ASN A 470 28.90 6.37 4.04
CA ASN A 470 30.24 6.24 3.44
C ASN A 470 30.23 5.62 2.05
N ASP A 471 29.19 5.89 1.27
CA ASP A 471 29.00 5.40 -0.12
C ASP A 471 29.04 3.87 -0.27
N VAL A 472 28.58 3.17 0.78
CA VAL A 472 28.48 1.71 0.75
C VAL A 472 27.25 1.32 -0.07
N HIS A 473 27.48 0.60 -1.17
CA HIS A 473 26.41 0.07 -2.03
C HIS A 473 26.06 -1.36 -1.61
N ILE A 474 24.82 -1.60 -1.25
CA ILE A 474 24.28 -2.95 -1.03
C ILE A 474 23.32 -3.32 -2.16
N HIS A 475 23.27 -4.62 -2.48
CA HIS A 475 22.28 -5.12 -3.45
C HIS A 475 20.87 -4.97 -2.91
N PHE A 476 19.97 -4.36 -3.68
CA PHE A 476 18.58 -4.10 -3.30
C PHE A 476 17.70 -3.98 -4.54
N ASP A 477 17.17 -5.09 -5.03
CA ASP A 477 16.24 -5.10 -6.17
C ASP A 477 14.80 -5.36 -5.69
N GLU A 478 13.92 -4.38 -5.86
CA GLU A 478 12.50 -4.48 -5.44
C GLU A 478 11.75 -5.63 -6.13
N ARG A 479 12.15 -6.03 -7.33
CA ARG A 479 11.56 -7.16 -8.08
C ARG A 479 11.85 -8.49 -7.41
N GLU A 480 13.10 -8.69 -7.02
CA GLU A 480 13.54 -9.88 -6.31
C GLU A 480 12.85 -9.98 -4.96
N ILE A 481 12.79 -8.86 -4.23
CA ILE A 481 12.13 -8.76 -2.92
C ILE A 481 10.64 -9.09 -3.04
N VAL A 482 9.92 -8.47 -3.99
CA VAL A 482 8.50 -8.76 -4.22
C VAL A 482 8.30 -10.23 -4.61
N ALA A 483 9.12 -10.77 -5.54
CA ALA A 483 9.00 -12.16 -5.97
C ALA A 483 9.27 -13.14 -4.81
N GLU A 484 10.23 -12.85 -3.94
CA GLU A 484 10.54 -13.65 -2.76
C GLU A 484 9.39 -13.61 -1.75
N ILE A 485 8.88 -12.41 -1.43
CA ILE A 485 7.74 -12.24 -0.52
C ILE A 485 6.51 -12.95 -1.09
N MET A 486 6.21 -12.81 -2.39
CA MET A 486 5.06 -13.47 -3.03
C MET A 486 5.17 -14.99 -3.02
N LYS A 487 6.37 -15.56 -3.09
CA LYS A 487 6.59 -17.01 -2.95
C LYS A 487 6.40 -17.51 -1.53
N SER A 488 6.91 -16.77 -0.54
CA SER A 488 6.85 -17.14 0.88
C SER A 488 5.47 -16.85 1.50
N TYR A 489 4.78 -15.82 1.00
CA TYR A 489 3.52 -15.35 1.55
C TYR A 489 2.33 -16.19 1.05
N LYS A 490 1.99 -17.25 1.81
CA LYS A 490 0.77 -18.03 1.61
C LYS A 490 -0.40 -17.37 2.35
N LYS A 491 -1.01 -16.34 1.81
CA LYS A 491 -2.32 -15.90 2.30
C LYS A 491 -3.37 -16.88 1.79
N THR A 492 -3.64 -17.91 2.54
CA THR A 492 -4.86 -18.70 2.38
C THR A 492 -5.99 -17.84 2.96
N SER A 493 -6.71 -17.10 2.12
CA SER A 493 -7.88 -16.36 2.56
C SER A 493 -9.05 -17.32 2.77
N PHE A 494 -9.80 -17.16 3.86
CA PHE A 494 -11.09 -17.81 4.05
C PHE A 494 -12.00 -17.49 2.86
N ASP A 495 -12.55 -18.53 2.22
CA ASP A 495 -13.47 -18.39 1.10
C ASP A 495 -14.91 -18.59 1.59
N PRO A 496 -15.70 -17.53 1.78
CA PRO A 496 -17.08 -17.62 2.25
C PRO A 496 -18.03 -18.22 1.20
N THR A 497 -17.60 -18.43 -0.04
CA THR A 497 -18.44 -19.02 -1.11
C THR A 497 -18.45 -20.55 -1.07
N VAL A 498 -17.50 -21.16 -0.36
CA VAL A 498 -17.48 -22.61 -0.15
C VAL A 498 -18.62 -23.00 0.77
N ARG A 499 -19.52 -23.84 0.27
CA ARG A 499 -20.71 -24.27 0.99
C ARG A 499 -20.66 -25.75 1.30
N GLU A 500 -20.85 -26.08 2.56
CA GLU A 500 -20.77 -27.47 3.04
C GLU A 500 -22.14 -28.02 3.37
N PRO A 501 -22.53 -29.16 2.81
CA PRO A 501 -23.84 -29.75 3.05
C PRO A 501 -23.80 -30.76 4.21
N MET A 502 -24.98 -30.97 4.79
CA MET A 502 -25.35 -32.11 5.63
C MET A 502 -26.57 -32.82 5.01
N THR A 503 -26.67 -34.12 5.12
CA THR A 503 -27.89 -34.83 4.76
C THR A 503 -28.94 -34.69 5.85
N VAL A 504 -30.22 -34.87 5.48
CA VAL A 504 -31.31 -34.87 6.49
C VAL A 504 -31.09 -35.96 7.53
N ALA A 505 -30.56 -37.11 7.14
CA ALA A 505 -30.22 -38.19 8.07
C ALA A 505 -29.15 -37.72 9.09
N GLU A 506 -28.08 -37.08 8.64
CA GLU A 506 -27.05 -36.53 9.54
C GLU A 506 -27.62 -35.50 10.51
N ILE A 507 -28.56 -34.67 10.07
CA ILE A 507 -29.25 -33.68 10.91
C ILE A 507 -30.08 -34.38 11.99
N ILE A 508 -30.89 -35.40 11.62
CA ILE A 508 -31.69 -36.18 12.56
C ILE A 508 -30.80 -36.80 13.63
N ASP A 509 -29.69 -37.43 13.25
CA ASP A 509 -28.76 -38.07 14.17
C ASP A 509 -28.09 -37.03 15.08
N ALA A 510 -27.65 -35.91 14.51
CA ALA A 510 -26.98 -34.83 15.25
C ALA A 510 -27.86 -34.23 16.36
N VAL A 511 -29.17 -34.08 16.10
CA VAL A 511 -30.13 -33.51 17.08
C VAL A 511 -30.86 -34.57 17.88
N SER A 512 -30.59 -35.87 17.62
CA SER A 512 -31.31 -37.00 18.24
C SER A 512 -32.83 -36.81 18.14
N GLY A 513 -33.33 -36.35 17.01
CA GLY A 513 -34.72 -35.99 16.75
C GLY A 513 -35.57 -37.10 16.13
N LYS A 514 -36.90 -36.98 16.24
CA LYS A 514 -37.84 -37.88 15.61
C LYS A 514 -38.37 -37.24 14.30
N PRO A 515 -38.15 -37.85 13.13
CA PRO A 515 -38.66 -37.30 11.89
C PRO A 515 -40.19 -37.49 11.79
N GLN A 516 -40.88 -36.48 11.25
CA GLN A 516 -42.27 -36.50 10.90
C GLN A 516 -42.48 -35.96 9.48
N ASN A 517 -43.15 -36.69 8.61
CA ASN A 517 -43.44 -36.33 7.21
C ASN A 517 -42.22 -36.00 6.36
N LEU A 518 -41.04 -36.65 6.68
CA LEU A 518 -39.78 -36.54 5.92
C LEU A 518 -39.59 -37.80 5.07
N HIS A 519 -39.59 -37.67 3.74
CA HIS A 519 -39.54 -38.79 2.81
C HIS A 519 -38.16 -39.06 2.20
N ASN A 520 -37.28 -38.04 2.07
CA ASN A 520 -35.97 -38.22 1.49
C ASN A 520 -34.85 -37.78 2.45
N LEU A 521 -34.30 -38.78 3.16
CA LEU A 521 -33.26 -38.54 4.16
C LEU A 521 -31.88 -38.22 3.56
N ASN A 522 -31.67 -38.46 2.26
CA ASN A 522 -30.42 -38.16 1.56
C ASN A 522 -30.38 -36.73 0.98
N THR A 523 -31.44 -35.94 1.16
CA THR A 523 -31.47 -34.54 0.71
C THR A 523 -30.35 -33.77 1.38
N LYS A 524 -29.57 -33.02 0.58
CA LYS A 524 -28.49 -32.17 1.04
C LYS A 524 -29.00 -30.81 1.52
N ILE A 525 -28.73 -30.46 2.74
CA ILE A 525 -29.00 -29.16 3.37
C ILE A 525 -27.71 -28.44 3.56
N TYR A 526 -27.61 -27.21 3.06
CA TYR A 526 -26.43 -26.39 3.28
C TYR A 526 -26.52 -25.64 4.61
N ALA A 527 -25.44 -25.59 5.35
CA ALA A 527 -25.42 -25.00 6.70
C ALA A 527 -25.87 -23.53 6.74
N ASP A 528 -25.54 -22.75 5.70
CA ASP A 528 -25.94 -21.35 5.53
C ASP A 528 -27.46 -21.17 5.21
N SER A 529 -28.19 -22.25 5.04
CA SER A 529 -29.64 -22.24 4.85
C SER A 529 -30.43 -22.65 6.11
N ILE A 530 -29.75 -22.87 7.23
CA ILE A 530 -30.36 -23.11 8.54
C ILE A 530 -30.64 -21.73 9.16
N VAL A 531 -31.91 -21.45 9.46
CA VAL A 531 -32.36 -20.14 9.95
C VAL A 531 -33.32 -20.26 11.12
N ARG A 532 -33.35 -19.24 11.98
CA ARG A 532 -34.34 -19.08 13.07
C ARG A 532 -35.40 -18.00 12.80
N ASP A 533 -35.16 -17.17 11.81
CA ASP A 533 -36.11 -16.15 11.38
C ASP A 533 -36.83 -16.63 10.10
N ASN A 534 -38.11 -16.80 10.17
CA ASN A 534 -38.90 -17.30 9.04
C ASN A 534 -38.80 -16.40 7.79
N ARG A 535 -38.52 -15.11 7.96
CA ARG A 535 -38.35 -14.15 6.86
C ARG A 535 -37.05 -14.40 6.04
N LEU A 536 -36.09 -15.13 6.61
CA LEU A 536 -34.82 -15.47 6.00
C LEU A 536 -34.77 -16.88 5.42
N VAL A 537 -35.92 -17.59 5.39
CA VAL A 537 -36.03 -18.95 4.83
C VAL A 537 -35.61 -18.96 3.37
N LYS A 538 -34.70 -19.89 3.04
CA LYS A 538 -34.28 -20.17 1.65
C LYS A 538 -34.95 -21.46 1.16
N LYS A 539 -35.15 -21.57 -0.15
CA LYS A 539 -35.67 -22.82 -0.75
C LYS A 539 -34.78 -24.00 -0.37
N ASN A 540 -35.38 -25.05 0.11
CA ASN A 540 -34.73 -26.24 0.67
C ASN A 540 -33.88 -25.98 1.92
N GLY A 541 -34.10 -24.89 2.66
CA GLY A 541 -33.46 -24.61 3.93
C GLY A 541 -34.13 -25.28 5.12
N VAL A 542 -33.63 -25.04 6.31
CA VAL A 542 -34.19 -25.55 7.58
C VAL A 542 -34.57 -24.37 8.49
N TYR A 543 -35.77 -24.42 8.99
CA TYR A 543 -36.26 -23.47 9.99
C TYR A 543 -36.17 -24.08 11.39
N VAL A 544 -35.51 -23.39 12.34
CA VAL A 544 -35.42 -23.82 13.74
C VAL A 544 -36.40 -23.00 14.58
N ALA A 545 -37.45 -23.65 15.09
CA ALA A 545 -38.51 -23.01 15.87
C ALA A 545 -38.05 -22.77 17.33
N ILE A 546 -37.45 -21.59 17.60
CA ILE A 546 -36.97 -21.23 18.92
C ILE A 546 -38.03 -20.42 19.65
N LYS A 547 -38.37 -20.83 20.88
CA LYS A 547 -39.22 -20.09 21.80
C LYS A 547 -38.42 -18.93 22.44
N GLY A 548 -38.80 -17.70 22.11
CA GLY A 548 -38.28 -16.47 22.68
C GLY A 548 -39.17 -15.90 23.80
N GLU A 549 -38.79 -14.77 24.38
CA GLU A 549 -39.55 -14.10 25.42
C GLU A 549 -40.87 -13.47 24.89
N LYS A 550 -40.86 -12.94 23.69
CA LYS A 550 -42.01 -12.22 23.08
C LYS A 550 -42.78 -13.06 22.06
N TYR A 551 -42.12 -14.01 21.40
CA TYR A 551 -42.71 -14.80 20.32
C TYR A 551 -42.28 -16.26 20.43
N ASP A 552 -43.22 -17.19 20.08
CA ASP A 552 -42.88 -18.60 19.95
C ASP A 552 -42.59 -18.91 18.46
N GLY A 553 -41.38 -19.41 18.18
CA GLY A 553 -40.99 -19.78 16.79
C GLY A 553 -41.88 -20.84 16.18
N HIS A 554 -42.58 -21.66 16.98
CA HIS A 554 -43.48 -22.70 16.50
C HIS A 554 -44.68 -22.13 15.75
N ASP A 555 -45.12 -20.92 16.08
CA ASP A 555 -46.24 -20.23 15.40
C ASP A 555 -45.96 -19.92 13.93
N PHE A 556 -44.67 -19.90 13.56
CA PHE A 556 -44.24 -19.55 12.22
C PHE A 556 -43.83 -20.75 11.35
N VAL A 557 -43.95 -22.00 11.85
CA VAL A 557 -43.51 -23.21 11.13
C VAL A 557 -44.22 -23.39 9.82
N GLN A 558 -45.59 -23.28 9.82
CA GLN A 558 -46.38 -23.43 8.62
C GLN A 558 -46.00 -22.42 7.54
N LYS A 559 -45.73 -21.18 7.95
CA LYS A 559 -45.28 -20.12 7.06
C LYS A 559 -43.87 -20.42 6.51
N ALA A 560 -42.94 -20.82 7.36
CA ALA A 560 -41.57 -21.15 6.95
C ALA A 560 -41.53 -22.29 5.92
N VAL A 561 -42.36 -23.34 6.12
CA VAL A 561 -42.47 -24.45 5.18
C VAL A 561 -43.14 -23.97 3.88
N GLY A 562 -44.18 -23.14 3.99
CA GLY A 562 -44.84 -22.51 2.81
C GLY A 562 -43.91 -21.60 2.00
N ASP A 563 -43.00 -20.91 2.65
CA ASP A 563 -41.98 -20.05 2.04
C ASP A 563 -40.78 -20.85 1.47
N GLY A 564 -40.76 -22.18 1.65
CA GLY A 564 -39.80 -23.08 0.97
C GLY A 564 -38.80 -23.79 1.86
N ALA A 565 -38.98 -23.78 3.18
CA ALA A 565 -38.17 -24.64 4.04
C ALA A 565 -38.43 -26.12 3.72
N ALA A 566 -37.37 -26.92 3.67
CA ALA A 566 -37.49 -28.37 3.47
C ALA A 566 -38.19 -29.03 4.66
N PHE A 567 -37.92 -28.56 5.86
CA PHE A 567 -38.51 -28.97 7.13
C PHE A 567 -38.21 -27.96 8.24
N ALA A 568 -38.88 -28.15 9.37
CA ALA A 568 -38.57 -27.41 10.57
C ALA A 568 -38.02 -28.32 11.70
N ILE A 569 -37.21 -27.78 12.61
CA ILE A 569 -36.84 -28.41 13.87
C ILE A 569 -37.74 -27.80 14.95
N THR A 570 -38.51 -28.65 15.62
CA THR A 570 -39.60 -28.24 16.52
C THR A 570 -39.60 -29.05 17.82
N GLU A 571 -40.26 -28.57 18.88
CA GLU A 571 -40.42 -29.33 20.15
C GLU A 571 -41.67 -30.20 20.16
N HIS A 572 -42.58 -29.97 19.27
CA HIS A 572 -43.79 -30.75 19.04
C HIS A 572 -44.24 -30.74 17.57
N ALA A 573 -45.11 -31.63 17.19
CA ALA A 573 -45.69 -31.68 15.86
C ALA A 573 -46.50 -30.41 15.55
N VAL A 574 -46.33 -29.87 14.35
CA VAL A 574 -47.07 -28.67 13.88
C VAL A 574 -47.86 -29.06 12.64
N GLY A 575 -49.08 -29.48 12.84
CA GLY A 575 -49.95 -30.00 11.76
C GLY A 575 -49.24 -31.07 10.94
N ASP A 576 -49.41 -31.02 9.61
CA ASP A 576 -48.78 -31.95 8.65
C ASP A 576 -47.45 -31.45 8.10
N CYS A 577 -46.84 -30.42 8.72
CA CYS A 577 -45.55 -29.88 8.28
C CYS A 577 -44.40 -30.90 8.45
N PRO A 578 -43.50 -30.99 7.47
CA PRO A 578 -42.27 -31.78 7.62
C PRO A 578 -41.44 -31.24 8.82
N CYS A 579 -41.22 -32.07 9.82
CA CYS A 579 -40.56 -31.68 11.06
C CYS A 579 -39.57 -32.74 11.55
N ILE A 580 -38.51 -32.25 12.24
CA ILE A 580 -37.72 -33.08 13.17
C ILE A 580 -38.08 -32.62 14.59
N ILE A 581 -38.73 -33.51 15.33
CA ILE A 581 -39.22 -33.22 16.70
C ILE A 581 -38.12 -33.55 17.71
N VAL A 582 -37.73 -32.55 18.51
CA VAL A 582 -36.70 -32.63 19.53
C VAL A 582 -37.22 -32.24 20.91
N LYS A 583 -36.46 -32.57 21.97
CA LYS A 583 -36.86 -32.17 23.35
C LYS A 583 -36.67 -30.67 23.61
N SER A 584 -35.69 -30.04 22.98
CA SER A 584 -35.41 -28.61 23.08
C SER A 584 -34.76 -28.15 21.78
N THR A 585 -35.35 -27.18 21.10
CA THR A 585 -34.84 -26.61 19.86
C THR A 585 -33.54 -25.83 20.10
N ARG A 586 -33.37 -25.19 21.29
CA ARG A 586 -32.12 -24.52 21.65
C ARG A 586 -30.96 -25.52 21.77
N LYS A 587 -31.19 -26.64 22.48
CA LYS A 587 -30.19 -27.71 22.62
C LYS A 587 -29.88 -28.35 21.26
N ALA A 588 -30.91 -28.64 20.49
CA ALA A 588 -30.76 -29.21 19.15
C ALA A 588 -29.90 -28.31 18.23
N LEU A 589 -30.08 -26.99 18.30
CA LEU A 589 -29.27 -26.03 17.53
C LEU A 589 -27.78 -26.10 17.93
N LEU A 590 -27.47 -26.20 19.23
CA LEU A 590 -26.08 -26.36 19.70
C LEU A 590 -25.51 -27.72 19.29
N ASP A 591 -26.26 -28.81 19.44
CA ASP A 591 -25.83 -30.16 19.06
C ASP A 591 -25.56 -30.26 17.55
N LEU A 592 -26.43 -29.66 16.73
CA LEU A 592 -26.27 -29.60 15.28
C LEU A 592 -25.03 -28.79 14.88
N SER A 593 -24.84 -27.63 15.51
CA SER A 593 -23.65 -26.80 15.24
C SER A 593 -22.36 -27.49 15.66
N ARG A 594 -22.37 -28.23 16.79
CA ARG A 594 -21.24 -29.09 17.20
C ARG A 594 -20.94 -30.15 16.15
N TYR A 595 -21.97 -30.90 15.72
CA TYR A 595 -21.82 -31.91 14.68
C TYR A 595 -21.18 -31.32 13.41
N PHE A 596 -21.69 -30.17 12.95
CA PHE A 596 -21.17 -29.49 11.79
C PHE A 596 -19.72 -29.03 11.99
N ARG A 597 -19.41 -28.42 13.16
CA ARG A 597 -18.05 -27.99 13.53
C ARG A 597 -17.04 -29.14 13.47
N MET A 598 -17.43 -30.35 13.89
CA MET A 598 -16.55 -31.53 13.94
C MET A 598 -16.24 -32.11 12.55
N LYS A 599 -16.89 -31.66 11.49
CA LYS A 599 -16.53 -32.01 10.10
C LYS A 599 -15.21 -31.37 9.66
N PHE A 600 -14.74 -30.33 10.36
CA PHE A 600 -13.54 -29.56 10.04
C PHE A 600 -12.54 -29.64 11.21
N ASN A 601 -11.26 -29.46 10.89
CA ASN A 601 -10.21 -29.50 11.92
C ASN A 601 -9.35 -28.20 11.91
N PRO A 602 -9.93 -26.99 11.97
CA PRO A 602 -9.16 -25.77 12.12
C PRO A 602 -8.59 -25.64 13.51
N ILE A 603 -7.50 -24.90 13.69
CA ILE A 603 -7.11 -24.34 14.96
C ILE A 603 -8.25 -23.46 15.44
N LEU A 604 -8.85 -23.75 16.60
CA LEU A 604 -9.96 -22.95 17.11
C LEU A 604 -9.57 -22.30 18.44
N VAL A 605 -9.41 -20.97 18.39
CA VAL A 605 -9.15 -20.14 19.57
C VAL A 605 -10.49 -19.68 20.15
N GLY A 606 -10.86 -20.22 21.30
CA GLY A 606 -12.03 -19.79 22.07
C GLY A 606 -11.66 -18.63 22.99
N ILE A 607 -12.39 -17.52 22.95
CA ILE A 607 -12.08 -16.32 23.73
C ILE A 607 -13.27 -15.93 24.60
N THR A 608 -13.02 -15.76 25.91
CA THR A 608 -13.95 -15.16 26.87
C THR A 608 -13.26 -14.12 27.74
N GLY A 609 -14.00 -13.41 28.56
CA GLY A 609 -13.52 -12.38 29.48
C GLY A 609 -14.61 -11.38 29.83
N SER A 610 -14.37 -10.51 30.78
CA SER A 610 -15.33 -9.47 31.15
C SER A 610 -15.30 -8.32 30.11
N VAL A 611 -14.12 -7.85 29.76
CA VAL A 611 -13.91 -6.74 28.83
C VAL A 611 -12.87 -7.16 27.77
N GLY A 612 -12.91 -6.53 26.59
CA GLY A 612 -11.90 -6.71 25.55
C GLY A 612 -12.09 -7.92 24.62
N LYS A 613 -13.05 -8.82 24.87
CA LYS A 613 -13.31 -10.03 24.06
C LYS A 613 -13.30 -9.79 22.56
N THR A 614 -14.11 -8.86 22.09
CA THR A 614 -14.28 -8.60 20.65
C THR A 614 -13.03 -8.01 20.04
N THR A 615 -12.40 -7.05 20.72
CA THR A 615 -11.14 -6.45 20.26
C THR A 615 -10.03 -7.49 20.19
N THR A 616 -9.89 -8.32 21.25
CA THR A 616 -8.93 -9.43 21.27
C THR A 616 -9.22 -10.44 20.17
N LYS A 617 -10.50 -10.83 19.97
CA LYS A 617 -10.91 -11.70 18.85
C LYS A 617 -10.47 -11.14 17.49
N ASP A 618 -10.67 -9.85 17.25
CA ASP A 618 -10.32 -9.21 15.98
C ASP A 618 -8.80 -9.14 15.81
N MET A 619 -8.05 -8.81 16.86
CA MET A 619 -6.59 -8.80 16.84
C MET A 619 -6.00 -10.22 16.71
N VAL A 620 -6.54 -11.24 17.41
CA VAL A 620 -6.11 -12.63 17.25
C VAL A 620 -6.38 -13.14 15.84
N ALA A 621 -7.57 -12.83 15.29
CA ALA A 621 -7.90 -13.22 13.93
C ALA A 621 -6.95 -12.55 12.91
N LEU A 622 -6.62 -11.29 13.13
CA LEU A 622 -5.68 -10.55 12.29
C LEU A 622 -4.26 -11.12 12.41
N ALA A 623 -3.77 -11.37 13.62
CA ALA A 623 -2.46 -11.96 13.88
C ALA A 623 -2.32 -13.35 13.20
N LEU A 624 -3.32 -14.23 13.39
CA LEU A 624 -3.32 -15.56 12.77
C LEU A 624 -3.45 -15.52 11.24
N SER A 625 -3.99 -14.44 10.67
CA SER A 625 -4.12 -14.30 9.22
C SER A 625 -2.77 -14.13 8.50
N ALA A 626 -1.68 -14.00 9.24
CA ALA A 626 -0.33 -14.09 8.69
C ALA A 626 -0.08 -15.44 8.01
N ASP A 627 -0.52 -16.54 8.63
CA ASP A 627 -0.21 -17.91 8.20
C ASP A 627 -1.45 -18.75 7.89
N HIS A 628 -2.63 -18.30 8.34
CA HIS A 628 -3.87 -19.07 8.29
C HIS A 628 -4.98 -18.40 7.49
N SER A 629 -5.87 -19.23 6.95
CA SER A 629 -7.18 -18.84 6.48
C SER A 629 -8.12 -18.76 7.66
N VAL A 630 -8.39 -17.53 8.12
CA VAL A 630 -9.04 -17.30 9.41
C VAL A 630 -10.51 -16.95 9.24
N TYR A 631 -11.36 -17.67 9.98
CA TYR A 631 -12.75 -17.32 10.22
C TYR A 631 -12.91 -16.79 11.64
N LYS A 632 -13.76 -15.78 11.86
CA LYS A 632 -14.03 -15.23 13.20
C LYS A 632 -15.50 -15.01 13.45
N THR A 633 -15.90 -15.01 14.73
CA THR A 633 -17.27 -14.70 15.13
C THR A 633 -17.74 -13.38 14.50
N PRO A 634 -18.78 -13.38 13.65
CA PRO A 634 -19.33 -12.15 13.08
C PRO A 634 -20.14 -11.39 14.15
N TYR A 635 -20.05 -10.07 14.14
CA TYR A 635 -20.76 -9.18 15.09
C TYR A 635 -20.62 -9.61 16.55
N ASN A 636 -21.75 -9.80 17.25
CA ASN A 636 -21.85 -10.27 18.65
C ASN A 636 -22.53 -11.65 18.74
N HIS A 637 -22.35 -12.51 17.74
CA HIS A 637 -22.92 -13.86 17.73
C HIS A 637 -22.17 -14.80 18.70
N ASN A 638 -22.12 -14.44 19.98
CA ASN A 638 -21.30 -15.06 21.01
C ASN A 638 -22.11 -15.77 22.12
N ASN A 639 -23.44 -15.89 21.97
CA ASN A 639 -24.34 -16.54 22.90
C ASN A 639 -24.89 -17.87 22.35
N GLU A 640 -25.73 -18.59 23.13
CA GLU A 640 -26.29 -19.92 22.77
C GLU A 640 -27.11 -19.96 21.49
N ILE A 641 -27.57 -18.81 21.02
CA ILE A 641 -28.30 -18.70 19.74
C ILE A 641 -27.33 -18.25 18.62
N GLY A 642 -26.45 -17.31 18.88
CA GLY A 642 -25.56 -16.71 17.88
C GLY A 642 -24.38 -17.61 17.49
N LEU A 643 -23.73 -18.25 18.48
CA LEU A 643 -22.58 -19.09 18.24
C LEU A 643 -22.87 -20.28 17.29
N PRO A 644 -24.01 -20.97 17.33
CA PRO A 644 -24.32 -21.98 16.32
C PRO A 644 -24.27 -21.45 14.88
N PHE A 645 -24.83 -20.26 14.62
CA PHE A 645 -24.78 -19.66 13.29
C PHE A 645 -23.36 -19.21 12.90
N THR A 646 -22.53 -18.84 13.90
CA THR A 646 -21.10 -18.65 13.68
C THR A 646 -20.45 -19.96 13.22
N LEU A 647 -20.70 -21.08 13.89
CA LEU A 647 -20.13 -22.37 13.54
C LEU A 647 -20.61 -22.90 12.17
N PHE A 648 -21.86 -22.62 11.78
CA PHE A 648 -22.34 -22.94 10.43
C PHE A 648 -21.66 -22.15 9.31
N GLY A 649 -20.94 -21.08 9.63
CA GLY A 649 -20.11 -20.35 8.69
C GLY A 649 -18.72 -20.98 8.44
N LEU A 650 -18.33 -22.02 9.17
CA LEU A 650 -17.11 -22.77 8.92
C LEU A 650 -17.20 -23.56 7.61
N ASN A 651 -16.08 -23.75 6.94
CA ASN A 651 -15.97 -24.60 5.75
C ASN A 651 -14.56 -25.17 5.59
N SER A 652 -14.36 -25.99 4.57
CA SER A 652 -13.10 -26.65 4.30
C SER A 652 -11.92 -25.73 3.94
N SER A 653 -12.18 -24.46 3.60
CA SER A 653 -11.12 -23.47 3.37
C SER A 653 -10.54 -22.89 4.66
N CYS A 654 -11.19 -23.10 5.81
CA CYS A 654 -10.81 -22.54 7.10
C CYS A 654 -9.70 -23.35 7.75
N THR A 655 -8.52 -22.75 8.00
CA THR A 655 -7.42 -23.38 8.74
C THR A 655 -7.30 -22.91 10.18
N ALA A 656 -7.85 -21.73 10.51
CA ALA A 656 -7.98 -21.24 11.88
C ALA A 656 -9.33 -20.52 12.07
N ALA A 657 -9.89 -20.63 13.28
CA ALA A 657 -11.12 -19.92 13.66
C ALA A 657 -10.95 -19.25 15.03
N VAL A 658 -11.52 -18.04 15.18
CA VAL A 658 -11.48 -17.29 16.43
C VAL A 658 -12.92 -17.06 16.89
N ILE A 659 -13.31 -17.75 17.97
CA ILE A 659 -14.70 -17.84 18.43
C ILE A 659 -14.85 -17.14 19.77
N GLU A 660 -15.64 -16.04 19.77
CA GLU A 660 -15.99 -15.30 20.97
C GLU A 660 -17.13 -15.99 21.73
N MET A 661 -16.98 -16.16 23.05
CA MET A 661 -17.95 -16.77 23.94
C MET A 661 -18.35 -15.77 25.04
N GLY A 662 -19.59 -15.34 24.99
CA GLY A 662 -20.23 -14.50 25.99
C GLY A 662 -21.08 -15.31 26.97
N MET A 663 -21.34 -14.75 28.14
CA MET A 663 -22.24 -15.37 29.13
C MET A 663 -22.94 -14.31 29.97
N SER A 664 -24.08 -14.68 30.51
CA SER A 664 -24.81 -13.93 31.52
C SER A 664 -24.99 -14.77 32.80
N ASP A 665 -24.87 -16.10 32.69
CA ASP A 665 -25.15 -17.03 33.81
C ASP A 665 -24.21 -18.24 33.75
N PHE A 666 -24.17 -19.01 34.85
CA PHE A 666 -23.43 -20.26 34.92
C PHE A 666 -23.91 -21.31 33.92
N GLY A 667 -23.00 -22.12 33.42
CA GLY A 667 -23.25 -23.19 32.44
C GLY A 667 -23.38 -22.72 31.00
N GLU A 668 -23.50 -21.42 30.75
CA GLU A 668 -23.60 -20.90 29.36
C GLU A 668 -22.29 -21.11 28.60
N ILE A 669 -21.12 -20.73 29.16
CA ILE A 669 -19.84 -20.93 28.50
C ILE A 669 -19.51 -22.41 28.33
N GLU A 670 -19.90 -23.27 29.28
CA GLU A 670 -19.74 -24.71 29.11
C GLU A 670 -20.47 -25.22 27.86
N ARG A 671 -21.74 -24.81 27.65
CA ARG A 671 -22.54 -25.23 26.49
C ARG A 671 -21.94 -24.70 25.20
N LEU A 672 -21.49 -23.43 25.18
CA LEU A 672 -20.82 -22.83 24.02
C LEU A 672 -19.49 -23.51 23.70
N SER A 673 -18.68 -23.76 24.74
CA SER A 673 -17.39 -24.44 24.56
C SER A 673 -17.55 -25.88 24.08
N ARG A 674 -18.56 -26.62 24.58
CA ARG A 674 -18.88 -27.96 24.07
C ARG A 674 -19.30 -27.97 22.63
N ALA A 675 -20.01 -26.93 22.16
CA ALA A 675 -20.38 -26.77 20.75
C ALA A 675 -19.17 -26.41 19.87
N ALA A 676 -18.36 -25.46 20.29
CA ALA A 676 -17.21 -24.97 19.52
C ALA A 676 -16.00 -25.91 19.56
N HIS A 677 -15.78 -26.64 20.64
CA HIS A 677 -14.65 -27.55 20.87
C HIS A 677 -13.29 -26.86 20.62
N PRO A 678 -12.91 -25.84 21.44
CA PRO A 678 -11.70 -25.07 21.22
C PRO A 678 -10.43 -25.90 21.39
N THR A 679 -9.44 -25.64 20.53
CA THR A 679 -8.09 -26.20 20.61
C THR A 679 -7.13 -25.30 21.39
N VAL A 680 -7.48 -24.03 21.58
CA VAL A 680 -6.82 -23.04 22.44
C VAL A 680 -7.91 -22.26 23.17
N CYS A 681 -7.75 -22.05 24.47
CA CYS A 681 -8.66 -21.25 25.29
C CYS A 681 -7.98 -19.94 25.72
N MET A 682 -8.72 -18.85 25.78
CA MET A 682 -8.21 -17.57 26.24
C MET A 682 -9.21 -16.85 27.14
N ILE A 683 -8.72 -16.32 28.27
CA ILE A 683 -9.49 -15.48 29.20
C ILE A 683 -8.78 -14.14 29.33
N THR A 684 -9.44 -13.05 28.86
CA THR A 684 -8.80 -11.73 28.80
C THR A 684 -8.68 -11.06 30.17
N ASN A 685 -9.73 -11.09 30.98
CA ASN A 685 -9.76 -10.51 32.34
C ASN A 685 -11.02 -10.91 33.11
N ILE A 686 -11.00 -10.67 34.43
CA ILE A 686 -12.11 -10.83 35.36
C ILE A 686 -12.52 -9.46 35.92
N GLY A 687 -13.59 -8.89 35.38
CA GLY A 687 -14.14 -7.61 35.82
C GLY A 687 -15.45 -7.76 36.54
N PHE A 688 -16.31 -6.75 36.45
CA PHE A 688 -17.60 -6.68 37.16
C PHE A 688 -18.82 -6.99 36.27
N SER A 689 -18.63 -7.32 35.01
CA SER A 689 -19.73 -7.61 34.09
C SER A 689 -20.52 -8.83 34.56
N HIS A 690 -21.87 -8.72 34.55
CA HIS A 690 -22.81 -9.78 34.99
C HIS A 690 -22.69 -10.18 36.45
N ILE A 691 -22.13 -9.32 37.34
CA ILE A 691 -21.96 -9.61 38.75
C ILE A 691 -23.31 -9.83 39.48
N GLU A 692 -24.37 -9.22 38.98
CA GLU A 692 -25.72 -9.37 39.49
C GLU A 692 -26.17 -10.86 39.57
N LYS A 693 -25.86 -11.66 38.53
CA LYS A 693 -26.22 -13.07 38.45
C LYS A 693 -25.16 -14.01 39.01
N LEU A 694 -23.91 -13.64 38.95
CA LEU A 694 -22.78 -14.48 39.34
C LEU A 694 -22.30 -14.23 40.78
N GLY A 695 -22.83 -13.23 41.46
CA GLY A 695 -22.64 -12.92 42.87
C GLY A 695 -21.31 -12.26 43.21
N SER A 696 -20.19 -12.71 42.66
CA SER A 696 -18.86 -12.16 42.94
C SER A 696 -17.91 -12.28 41.74
N GLN A 697 -16.72 -11.68 41.82
CA GLN A 697 -15.66 -11.85 40.82
C GLN A 697 -15.13 -13.28 40.76
N GLU A 698 -15.12 -14.00 41.90
CA GLU A 698 -14.81 -15.44 41.97
C GLU A 698 -15.86 -16.26 41.20
N GLY A 699 -17.15 -15.92 41.32
CA GLY A 699 -18.21 -16.52 40.52
C GLY A 699 -18.04 -16.25 39.03
N ILE A 700 -17.63 -15.04 38.69
CA ILE A 700 -17.30 -14.67 37.30
C ILE A 700 -16.10 -15.49 36.78
N LEU A 701 -15.05 -15.68 37.58
CA LEU A 701 -13.91 -16.54 37.24
C LEU A 701 -14.38 -17.98 36.97
N GLN A 702 -15.18 -18.57 37.91
CA GLN A 702 -15.68 -19.93 37.73
C GLN A 702 -16.50 -20.10 36.46
N ALA A 703 -17.41 -19.17 36.18
CA ALA A 703 -18.20 -19.19 34.94
C ALA A 703 -17.33 -19.07 33.68
N LYS A 704 -16.26 -18.26 33.68
CA LYS A 704 -15.36 -18.15 32.53
C LYS A 704 -14.46 -19.38 32.38
N LEU A 705 -14.03 -20.01 33.43
CA LEU A 705 -13.28 -21.27 33.41
C LEU A 705 -14.07 -22.44 32.81
N GLU A 706 -15.41 -22.32 32.69
CA GLU A 706 -16.23 -23.27 31.95
C GLU A 706 -15.80 -23.46 30.49
N ILE A 707 -15.05 -22.52 29.91
CA ILE A 707 -14.49 -22.64 28.57
C ILE A 707 -13.63 -23.89 28.43
N LEU A 708 -13.01 -24.35 29.48
CA LEU A 708 -12.17 -25.54 29.52
C LEU A 708 -12.98 -26.86 29.46
N LYS A 709 -14.28 -26.84 29.81
CA LYS A 709 -15.11 -28.05 29.86
C LYS A 709 -15.45 -28.62 28.48
N GLY A 710 -15.47 -27.81 27.44
CA GLY A 710 -15.66 -28.24 26.04
C GLY A 710 -14.38 -28.37 25.24
N ALA A 711 -13.27 -27.88 25.77
CA ALA A 711 -11.99 -27.87 25.09
C ALA A 711 -11.28 -29.24 25.14
N ASP A 712 -10.38 -29.48 24.20
CA ASP A 712 -9.48 -30.63 24.28
C ASP A 712 -8.69 -30.60 25.63
N ARG A 713 -8.43 -31.77 26.21
CA ARG A 713 -7.65 -31.88 27.46
C ARG A 713 -6.26 -31.24 27.35
N LYS A 714 -5.64 -31.30 26.18
CA LYS A 714 -4.32 -30.70 25.91
C LYS A 714 -4.39 -29.24 25.45
N ALA A 715 -5.59 -28.69 25.24
CA ALA A 715 -5.74 -27.31 24.79
C ALA A 715 -5.10 -26.34 25.78
N PRO A 716 -4.12 -25.50 25.37
CA PRO A 716 -3.52 -24.51 26.27
C PRO A 716 -4.54 -23.45 26.68
N LEU A 717 -4.34 -22.88 27.86
CA LEU A 717 -5.09 -21.74 28.38
C LEU A 717 -4.19 -20.51 28.39
N ILE A 718 -4.59 -19.46 27.67
CA ILE A 718 -3.88 -18.17 27.62
C ILE A 718 -4.62 -17.19 28.56
N VAL A 719 -3.89 -16.54 29.47
CA VAL A 719 -4.45 -15.66 30.52
C VAL A 719 -3.65 -14.37 30.67
N ASN A 720 -4.32 -13.32 31.13
CA ASN A 720 -3.66 -12.10 31.53
C ASN A 720 -3.04 -12.25 32.91
N GLY A 721 -1.71 -12.27 33.00
CA GLY A 721 -0.98 -12.44 34.27
C GLY A 721 -0.96 -11.22 35.19
N ASP A 722 -1.43 -10.07 34.71
CA ASP A 722 -1.64 -8.86 35.52
C ASP A 722 -3.03 -8.85 36.19
N ASP A 723 -3.92 -9.76 35.80
CA ASP A 723 -5.24 -9.89 36.44
C ASP A 723 -5.12 -10.72 37.74
N LYS A 724 -5.54 -10.14 38.87
CA LYS A 724 -5.39 -10.75 40.19
C LYS A 724 -6.07 -12.11 40.35
N PHE A 725 -7.11 -12.42 39.56
CA PHE A 725 -7.83 -13.68 39.58
C PHE A 725 -7.25 -14.72 38.63
N LEU A 726 -6.54 -14.27 37.57
CA LEU A 726 -5.97 -15.14 36.55
C LEU A 726 -4.51 -15.48 36.82
N SER A 727 -3.76 -14.64 37.53
CA SER A 727 -2.31 -14.79 37.77
C SER A 727 -1.95 -16.08 38.51
N GLY A 728 -2.87 -16.61 39.37
CA GLY A 728 -2.66 -17.86 40.10
C GLY A 728 -2.90 -19.14 39.31
N LEU A 729 -3.55 -19.06 38.13
CA LEU A 729 -4.00 -20.25 37.42
C LEU A 729 -2.83 -21.08 36.86
N LYS A 730 -1.67 -20.48 36.59
CA LYS A 730 -0.49 -21.21 36.11
C LYS A 730 -0.01 -22.25 37.15
N SER A 731 0.04 -21.90 38.42
CA SER A 731 0.38 -22.82 39.48
C SER A 731 -0.76 -23.79 39.81
N GLU A 732 -2.02 -23.37 39.71
CA GLU A 732 -3.18 -24.21 39.98
C GLU A 732 -3.35 -25.33 38.97
N TYR A 733 -3.05 -25.07 37.70
CA TYR A 733 -3.18 -26.04 36.60
C TYR A 733 -1.86 -26.75 36.23
N ASP A 734 -0.79 -26.57 37.04
CA ASP A 734 0.49 -27.22 36.78
C ASP A 734 0.35 -28.75 36.76
N GLY A 735 0.96 -29.40 35.76
CA GLY A 735 0.85 -30.84 35.52
C GLY A 735 -0.47 -31.31 34.86
N TYR A 736 -1.50 -30.47 34.79
CA TYR A 736 -2.81 -30.82 34.21
C TYR A 736 -3.05 -30.18 32.85
N ARG A 737 -2.67 -28.90 32.68
CA ARG A 737 -2.92 -28.12 31.50
C ARG A 737 -1.84 -27.05 31.35
N LYS A 738 -1.36 -26.84 30.11
CA LYS A 738 -0.43 -25.76 29.86
C LYS A 738 -1.15 -24.42 29.98
N VAL A 739 -0.79 -23.61 30.95
CA VAL A 739 -1.25 -22.23 31.14
C VAL A 739 -0.10 -21.33 30.68
N ILE A 740 -0.42 -20.34 29.82
CA ILE A 740 0.51 -19.37 29.27
C ILE A 740 -0.01 -18.00 29.64
N ASP A 741 0.81 -17.22 30.30
CA ASP A 741 0.45 -15.88 30.76
C ASP A 741 1.15 -14.78 29.96
N TYR A 742 0.45 -13.65 29.88
CA TYR A 742 0.99 -12.44 29.27
C TYR A 742 0.72 -11.24 30.18
N GLY A 743 1.64 -10.25 30.20
CA GLY A 743 1.50 -9.10 31.09
C GLY A 743 2.29 -7.88 30.64
N ILE A 744 2.01 -6.76 31.30
CA ILE A 744 2.74 -5.50 31.14
C ILE A 744 3.49 -5.19 32.44
N GLU A 745 2.79 -5.32 33.57
CA GLU A 745 3.32 -5.00 34.91
C GLU A 745 4.07 -6.19 35.51
N ASN A 746 3.50 -7.40 35.40
CA ASN A 746 4.13 -8.62 35.86
C ASN A 746 5.19 -9.10 34.87
N LYS A 747 6.47 -8.92 35.24
CA LYS A 747 7.62 -9.28 34.40
C LYS A 747 7.95 -10.78 34.40
N ASP A 748 7.30 -11.57 35.27
CA ASP A 748 7.49 -13.01 35.34
C ASP A 748 6.55 -13.77 34.36
N CYS A 749 5.71 -13.08 33.60
CA CYS A 749 4.86 -13.68 32.59
C CYS A 749 5.67 -14.28 31.43
N ASP A 750 5.13 -15.31 30.77
CA ASP A 750 5.75 -15.94 29.60
C ASP A 750 5.96 -14.94 28.44
N TYR A 751 5.01 -13.99 28.27
CA TYR A 751 5.08 -12.92 27.28
C TYR A 751 4.87 -11.56 27.94
N VAL A 752 5.82 -10.66 27.79
CA VAL A 752 5.80 -9.34 28.44
C VAL A 752 5.88 -8.23 27.41
N ALA A 753 5.05 -7.18 27.57
CA ALA A 753 5.22 -5.96 26.79
C ALA A 753 6.19 -5.01 27.49
N GLU A 754 7.24 -4.60 26.79
CA GLU A 754 8.27 -3.67 27.28
C GLU A 754 8.50 -2.51 26.29
N ASP A 755 9.24 -1.50 26.73
CA ASP A 755 9.58 -0.30 25.93
C ASP A 755 8.33 0.34 25.26
N ILE A 756 7.26 0.49 26.04
CA ILE A 756 5.98 1.02 25.58
C ILE A 756 6.13 2.51 25.26
N LYS A 757 5.89 2.88 24.00
CA LYS A 757 5.89 4.26 23.52
C LYS A 757 4.50 4.63 23.05
N MET A 758 3.95 5.72 23.60
CA MET A 758 2.63 6.24 23.25
C MET A 758 2.80 7.53 22.43
N PHE A 759 2.18 7.57 21.27
CA PHE A 759 2.09 8.74 20.39
C PHE A 759 0.63 9.23 20.33
N GLU A 760 0.36 10.30 19.65
CA GLU A 760 -1.00 10.86 19.56
C GLU A 760 -2.00 9.94 18.85
N ASP A 761 -1.54 9.15 17.87
CA ASP A 761 -2.36 8.32 16.98
C ASP A 761 -2.01 6.83 17.02
N ARG A 762 -0.93 6.45 17.71
CA ARG A 762 -0.39 5.09 17.71
C ARG A 762 0.37 4.74 18.98
N MET A 763 0.67 3.47 19.14
CA MET A 763 1.52 2.95 20.20
C MET A 763 2.50 1.93 19.63
N SER A 764 3.67 1.80 20.23
CA SER A 764 4.59 0.70 19.94
C SER A 764 5.12 0.10 21.25
N PHE A 765 5.47 -1.18 21.20
CA PHE A 765 6.08 -1.88 22.32
C PHE A 765 6.81 -3.13 21.83
N ASN A 766 7.78 -3.59 22.61
CA ASN A 766 8.48 -4.84 22.36
C ASN A 766 7.75 -5.99 23.06
N VAL A 767 7.61 -7.13 22.40
CA VAL A 767 7.18 -8.39 23.03
C VAL A 767 8.42 -9.16 23.44
N VAL A 768 8.55 -9.42 24.73
CA VAL A 768 9.66 -10.16 25.33
C VAL A 768 9.17 -11.55 25.70
N HIS A 769 9.93 -12.59 25.36
CA HIS A 769 9.69 -13.97 25.74
C HIS A 769 11.01 -14.60 26.21
N ASN A 770 11.01 -15.23 27.37
CA ASN A 770 12.22 -15.80 28.00
C ASN A 770 13.39 -14.79 28.15
N GLY A 771 13.09 -13.51 28.39
CA GLY A 771 14.10 -12.46 28.56
C GLY A 771 14.69 -11.92 27.24
N GLU A 772 14.24 -12.39 26.08
CA GLU A 772 14.67 -11.92 24.77
C GLU A 772 13.54 -11.21 24.04
N ILE A 773 13.87 -10.15 23.29
CA ILE A 773 12.91 -9.46 22.44
C ILE A 773 12.54 -10.39 21.28
N LEU A 774 11.29 -10.84 21.27
CA LEU A 774 10.73 -11.70 20.25
C LEU A 774 10.35 -10.91 18.98
N THR A 775 9.70 -9.77 19.16
CA THR A 775 9.26 -8.88 18.08
C THR A 775 8.85 -7.51 18.65
N ASP A 776 8.77 -6.50 17.78
CA ASP A 776 8.11 -5.23 18.05
C ASP A 776 6.69 -5.20 17.50
N VAL A 777 5.80 -4.51 18.18
CA VAL A 777 4.39 -4.31 17.78
C VAL A 777 4.11 -2.84 17.60
N LEU A 778 3.54 -2.48 16.46
CA LEU A 778 3.03 -1.15 16.17
C LEU A 778 1.50 -1.21 16.03
N LEU A 779 0.78 -0.38 16.79
CA LEU A 779 -0.68 -0.30 16.77
C LEU A 779 -1.14 1.11 16.40
N PHE A 780 -2.06 1.23 15.46
CA PHE A 780 -2.73 2.49 15.10
C PHE A 780 -4.02 2.70 15.90
N CYS A 781 -3.97 2.36 17.17
CA CYS A 781 -4.97 2.70 18.18
C CYS A 781 -4.25 3.02 19.48
N ILE A 782 -4.90 3.74 20.38
CA ILE A 782 -4.29 4.17 21.63
C ILE A 782 -5.03 3.55 22.83
N GLY A 783 -4.33 3.49 23.98
CA GLY A 783 -4.86 2.97 25.23
C GLY A 783 -4.19 1.68 25.69
N LYS A 784 -3.74 1.66 26.95
CA LYS A 784 -3.01 0.54 27.57
C LYS A 784 -3.71 -0.81 27.41
N HIS A 785 -5.05 -0.83 27.46
CA HIS A 785 -5.84 -2.06 27.27
C HIS A 785 -5.68 -2.67 25.86
N ASN A 786 -5.38 -1.86 24.84
CA ASN A 786 -5.09 -2.38 23.50
C ASN A 786 -3.71 -3.02 23.41
N ILE A 787 -2.76 -2.64 24.28
CA ILE A 787 -1.48 -3.35 24.42
C ILE A 787 -1.73 -4.77 24.93
N TYR A 788 -2.58 -4.95 25.95
CA TYR A 788 -2.98 -6.29 26.43
C TYR A 788 -3.65 -7.11 25.33
N ASN A 789 -4.58 -6.52 24.57
CA ASN A 789 -5.28 -7.22 23.48
C ASN A 789 -4.31 -7.67 22.38
N ALA A 790 -3.35 -6.82 22.01
CA ALA A 790 -2.35 -7.13 20.98
C ALA A 790 -1.31 -8.13 21.49
N LEU A 791 -0.86 -8.01 22.75
CA LEU A 791 0.04 -8.96 23.37
C LEU A 791 -0.61 -10.35 23.45
N ALA A 792 -1.89 -10.43 23.84
CA ALA A 792 -2.68 -11.66 23.79
C ALA A 792 -2.74 -12.26 22.38
N ALA A 793 -2.85 -11.42 21.34
CA ALA A 793 -2.90 -11.88 19.95
C ALA A 793 -1.56 -12.45 19.47
N VAL A 794 -0.43 -11.80 19.79
CA VAL A 794 0.92 -12.32 19.49
C VAL A 794 1.18 -13.62 20.27
N THR A 795 0.78 -13.66 21.55
CA THR A 795 0.87 -14.88 22.38
C THR A 795 0.07 -16.02 21.76
N ALA A 796 -1.17 -15.77 21.33
CA ALA A 796 -1.99 -16.80 20.68
C ALA A 796 -1.34 -17.32 19.39
N ALA A 797 -0.77 -16.44 18.57
CA ALA A 797 -0.05 -16.80 17.35
C ALA A 797 1.16 -17.69 17.67
N ALA A 798 1.99 -17.31 18.64
CA ALA A 798 3.13 -18.10 19.08
C ALA A 798 2.71 -19.49 19.62
N VAL A 799 1.63 -19.54 20.41
CA VAL A 799 1.10 -20.79 20.99
C VAL A 799 0.62 -21.78 19.93
N VAL A 800 0.06 -21.31 18.82
CA VAL A 800 -0.40 -22.20 17.74
C VAL A 800 0.69 -22.53 16.73
N GLY A 801 1.91 -21.99 16.90
CA GLY A 801 3.05 -22.25 16.03
C GLY A 801 3.13 -21.34 14.80
N SER A 802 2.36 -20.24 14.78
CA SER A 802 2.51 -19.18 13.79
C SER A 802 3.76 -18.33 14.07
N ASP A 803 4.29 -17.68 13.03
CA ASP A 803 5.41 -16.74 13.17
C ASP A 803 4.98 -15.49 13.98
N PRO A 804 5.52 -15.26 15.18
CA PRO A 804 5.14 -14.12 16.01
C PRO A 804 5.50 -12.78 15.40
N VAL A 805 6.57 -12.71 14.59
CA VAL A 805 6.99 -11.49 13.90
C VAL A 805 5.96 -11.14 12.84
N ALA A 806 5.57 -12.10 12.00
CA ALA A 806 4.53 -11.90 11.01
C ALA A 806 3.17 -11.56 11.66
N ALA A 807 2.83 -12.20 12.78
CA ALA A 807 1.63 -11.90 13.55
C ALA A 807 1.62 -10.46 14.09
N ALA A 808 2.75 -9.98 14.62
CA ALA A 808 2.91 -8.61 15.11
C ALA A 808 2.79 -7.59 13.96
N GLU A 809 3.40 -7.88 12.81
CA GLU A 809 3.26 -7.06 11.60
C GLU A 809 1.79 -6.90 11.18
N MET A 810 0.99 -7.98 11.24
CA MET A 810 -0.45 -7.91 10.92
C MET A 810 -1.21 -6.95 11.83
N LEU A 811 -0.85 -6.86 13.12
CA LEU A 811 -1.56 -6.03 14.09
C LEU A 811 -1.49 -4.53 13.78
N SER A 812 -0.47 -4.06 13.06
CA SER A 812 -0.43 -2.67 12.62
C SER A 812 -1.53 -2.33 11.59
N GLY A 813 -2.22 -3.33 11.02
CA GLY A 813 -3.42 -3.15 10.20
C GLY A 813 -4.72 -3.08 11.00
N TYR A 814 -4.68 -3.26 12.33
CA TYR A 814 -5.88 -3.19 13.14
C TYR A 814 -6.42 -1.77 13.19
N GLN A 815 -7.73 -1.65 12.94
CA GLN A 815 -8.48 -0.42 13.15
C GLN A 815 -9.72 -0.73 13.97
N PRO A 816 -10.01 0.05 15.03
CA PRO A 816 -11.26 -0.10 15.78
C PRO A 816 -12.48 0.11 14.86
N GLU A 817 -13.40 -0.82 14.88
CA GLU A 817 -14.62 -0.75 14.08
C GLU A 817 -15.87 -0.48 14.94
N GLY A 818 -16.86 0.20 14.35
CA GLY A 818 -18.16 0.42 14.95
C GLY A 818 -18.12 1.39 16.15
N MET A 819 -18.79 1.01 17.25
CA MET A 819 -18.97 1.85 18.44
C MET A 819 -18.02 1.49 19.59
N ARG A 820 -16.79 1.06 19.28
CA ARG A 820 -15.77 0.67 20.28
C ARG A 820 -14.52 1.50 20.08
N GLN A 821 -14.39 2.57 20.88
CA GLN A 821 -13.26 3.51 20.84
C GLN A 821 -12.91 4.04 19.44
N ASN A 822 -13.93 4.21 18.62
CA ASN A 822 -13.78 4.71 17.28
C ASN A 822 -13.58 6.23 17.33
N ILE A 823 -12.39 6.69 16.93
CA ILE A 823 -12.03 8.11 16.92
C ILE A 823 -12.37 8.68 15.54
N GLN A 824 -13.26 9.67 15.52
CA GLN A 824 -13.76 10.30 14.30
C GLN A 824 -13.66 11.82 14.39
N LYS A 825 -13.45 12.48 13.27
CA LYS A 825 -13.70 13.93 13.17
C LYS A 825 -15.14 14.13 12.73
N ARG A 826 -15.90 14.89 13.53
CA ARG A 826 -17.28 15.29 13.23
C ARG A 826 -17.42 16.81 13.41
N GLY A 827 -17.79 17.52 12.35
CA GLY A 827 -17.76 18.97 12.36
C GLY A 827 -16.36 19.51 12.70
N GLN A 828 -16.29 20.33 13.76
CA GLN A 828 -15.02 20.90 14.25
C GLN A 828 -14.45 20.18 15.47
N GLN A 829 -15.07 19.08 15.91
CA GLN A 829 -14.65 18.29 17.07
C GLN A 829 -13.98 16.98 16.66
N THR A 830 -13.21 16.42 17.60
CA THR A 830 -12.77 15.02 17.56
C THR A 830 -13.65 14.23 18.52
N ILE A 831 -14.35 13.20 18.05
CA ILE A 831 -15.21 12.38 18.90
C ILE A 831 -14.65 10.99 19.10
N ILE A 832 -14.78 10.45 20.30
CA ILE A 832 -14.48 9.07 20.67
C ILE A 832 -15.83 8.38 20.89
N VAL A 833 -16.22 7.50 19.97
CA VAL A 833 -17.46 6.74 20.06
C VAL A 833 -17.19 5.38 20.73
N ASP A 834 -17.67 5.21 21.96
CA ASP A 834 -17.52 3.97 22.74
C ASP A 834 -18.83 3.59 23.45
N CYS A 835 -19.91 3.51 22.67
CA CYS A 835 -21.29 3.31 23.16
C CYS A 835 -21.79 1.87 23.07
N TYR A 836 -20.90 0.89 22.88
CA TYR A 836 -21.33 -0.51 22.74
C TYR A 836 -21.60 -1.19 24.09
N ASN A 837 -20.76 -0.95 25.12
CA ASN A 837 -20.95 -1.46 26.48
C ASN A 837 -20.22 -0.58 27.49
N ALA A 838 -20.71 -0.54 28.71
CA ALA A 838 -20.09 0.21 29.79
C ALA A 838 -20.04 -0.66 31.09
N SER A 839 -18.89 -0.62 31.74
CA SER A 839 -18.61 -1.16 33.06
C SER A 839 -17.61 -0.24 33.76
N PRO A 840 -17.46 -0.29 35.07
CA PRO A 840 -16.53 0.58 35.79
C PRO A 840 -15.12 0.56 35.22
N THR A 841 -14.60 -0.62 34.91
CA THR A 841 -13.27 -0.79 34.30
C THR A 841 -13.18 -0.17 32.90
N SER A 842 -14.19 -0.41 32.05
CA SER A 842 -14.18 0.12 30.68
C SER A 842 -14.45 1.64 30.63
N MET A 843 -15.23 2.19 31.57
CA MET A 843 -15.44 3.63 31.74
C MET A 843 -14.11 4.32 32.07
N LYS A 844 -13.38 3.81 33.09
CA LYS A 844 -12.06 4.34 33.45
C LYS A 844 -11.07 4.31 32.30
N ALA A 845 -11.02 3.19 31.56
CA ALA A 845 -10.14 3.06 30.39
C ALA A 845 -10.44 4.10 29.30
N SER A 846 -11.72 4.42 29.04
CA SER A 846 -12.10 5.41 28.03
C SER A 846 -11.86 6.84 28.51
N ILE A 847 -12.03 7.10 29.80
CA ILE A 847 -11.66 8.38 30.42
C ILE A 847 -10.14 8.59 30.34
N ASP A 848 -9.35 7.56 30.62
CA ASP A 848 -7.88 7.61 30.46
C ASP A 848 -7.49 7.91 29.01
N LEU A 849 -8.17 7.28 28.05
CA LEU A 849 -7.98 7.55 26.62
C LEU A 849 -8.25 9.04 26.31
N LEU A 850 -9.38 9.58 26.75
CA LEU A 850 -9.73 10.99 26.58
C LEU A 850 -8.65 11.91 27.17
N CYS A 851 -8.19 11.61 28.40
CA CYS A 851 -7.23 12.44 29.12
C CYS A 851 -5.82 12.40 28.54
N ASN A 852 -5.45 11.31 27.87
CA ASN A 852 -4.16 11.19 27.18
C ASN A 852 -4.11 11.95 25.83
N MET A 853 -5.26 12.29 25.27
CA MET A 853 -5.33 13.08 24.05
C MET A 853 -5.16 14.57 24.36
N LYS A 854 -4.39 15.27 23.53
CA LYS A 854 -4.18 16.72 23.66
C LYS A 854 -5.13 17.47 22.72
N PRO A 855 -6.08 18.26 23.24
CA PRO A 855 -6.91 19.10 22.40
C PRO A 855 -6.05 20.19 21.72
N LYS A 856 -6.46 20.60 20.52
CA LYS A 856 -5.87 21.77 19.84
C LYS A 856 -6.15 23.04 20.63
N GLU A 857 -5.45 24.11 20.30
CA GLU A 857 -5.58 25.40 20.98
C GLU A 857 -7.05 25.82 21.11
N GLY A 858 -7.46 26.14 22.31
CA GLY A 858 -8.85 26.52 22.67
C GLY A 858 -9.82 25.35 22.87
N GLY A 859 -9.41 24.10 22.57
CA GLY A 859 -10.23 22.89 22.79
C GLY A 859 -10.14 22.36 24.22
N ARG A 860 -11.10 21.52 24.57
CA ARG A 860 -11.27 20.91 25.90
C ARG A 860 -11.47 19.41 25.79
N ARG A 861 -11.34 18.72 26.92
CA ARG A 861 -11.71 17.28 27.09
C ARG A 861 -13.11 17.22 27.65
N VAL A 862 -14.01 16.65 26.89
CA VAL A 862 -15.44 16.56 27.24
C VAL A 862 -15.82 15.08 27.38
N ALA A 863 -16.46 14.71 28.48
CA ALA A 863 -17.00 13.37 28.70
C ALA A 863 -18.53 13.40 28.68
N VAL A 864 -19.15 12.63 27.78
CA VAL A 864 -20.59 12.37 27.74
C VAL A 864 -20.79 10.91 28.15
N LEU A 865 -21.23 10.70 29.38
CA LEU A 865 -21.32 9.40 30.03
C LEU A 865 -22.76 9.01 30.31
N GLY A 866 -23.12 7.78 29.93
CA GLY A 866 -24.45 7.24 30.26
C GLY A 866 -24.38 6.06 31.22
N ASP A 867 -25.54 5.43 31.47
CA ASP A 867 -25.68 4.35 32.44
C ASP A 867 -24.79 3.15 32.15
N MET A 868 -24.26 2.55 33.20
CA MET A 868 -23.67 1.21 33.23
C MET A 868 -24.74 0.22 33.70
N LEU A 869 -25.19 -0.67 32.83
CA LEU A 869 -26.24 -1.65 33.11
C LEU A 869 -25.66 -2.95 33.68
N GLU A 870 -26.52 -3.78 34.32
CA GLU A 870 -26.19 -5.11 34.85
C GLU A 870 -25.19 -5.11 36.02
N LEU A 871 -25.18 -4.06 36.84
CA LEU A 871 -24.29 -3.91 37.99
C LEU A 871 -24.95 -4.29 39.35
N GLY A 872 -26.24 -4.65 39.35
CA GLY A 872 -26.99 -5.03 40.56
C GLY A 872 -27.15 -3.90 41.55
N GLU A 873 -27.33 -4.27 42.85
CA GLU A 873 -27.61 -3.31 43.92
C GLU A 873 -26.50 -2.28 44.15
N ASN A 874 -25.27 -2.59 43.82
CA ASN A 874 -24.11 -1.69 43.94
C ASN A 874 -23.96 -0.69 42.75
N SER A 875 -24.92 -0.67 41.84
CA SER A 875 -24.88 0.23 40.67
C SER A 875 -24.62 1.69 41.06
N PRO A 876 -25.30 2.28 42.05
CA PRO A 876 -25.06 3.69 42.41
C PRO A 876 -23.61 3.95 42.88
N GLU A 877 -23.01 3.07 43.62
CA GLU A 877 -21.63 3.23 44.11
C GLU A 877 -20.61 3.16 42.98
N TYR A 878 -20.81 2.23 42.06
CA TYR A 878 -19.96 2.16 40.86
C TYR A 878 -20.06 3.40 39.97
N HIS A 879 -21.25 3.99 39.85
CA HIS A 879 -21.45 5.25 39.15
C HIS A 879 -20.77 6.43 39.84
N LYS A 880 -20.88 6.52 41.19
CA LYS A 880 -20.15 7.53 41.99
C LYS A 880 -18.64 7.42 41.81
N GLU A 881 -18.10 6.18 41.80
CA GLU A 881 -16.68 5.94 41.58
C GLU A 881 -16.21 6.52 40.23
N ILE A 882 -17.05 6.46 39.17
CA ILE A 882 -16.76 7.08 37.90
C ILE A 882 -16.78 8.62 37.99
N GLY A 883 -17.73 9.20 38.76
CA GLY A 883 -17.76 10.64 39.02
C GLY A 883 -16.47 11.12 39.69
N GLU A 884 -15.99 10.43 40.72
CA GLU A 884 -14.71 10.71 41.37
C GLU A 884 -13.53 10.59 40.35
N TYR A 885 -13.56 9.56 39.52
CA TYR A 885 -12.50 9.31 38.57
C TYR A 885 -12.40 10.41 37.52
N VAL A 886 -13.53 10.90 36.99
CA VAL A 886 -13.60 12.00 36.04
C VAL A 886 -12.96 13.28 36.61
N VAL A 887 -13.32 13.64 37.87
CA VAL A 887 -12.77 14.80 38.57
C VAL A 887 -11.25 14.62 38.78
N LYS A 888 -10.83 13.44 39.30
CA LYS A 888 -9.42 13.12 39.54
C LYS A 888 -8.56 13.22 38.26
N LYS A 889 -9.10 12.88 37.10
CA LYS A 889 -8.40 12.89 35.80
C LYS A 889 -8.42 14.28 35.16
N GLY A 890 -9.16 15.23 35.68
CA GLY A 890 -9.19 16.61 35.18
C GLY A 890 -9.87 16.74 33.84
N VAL A 891 -11.01 16.10 33.65
CA VAL A 891 -11.88 16.32 32.49
C VAL A 891 -12.47 17.73 32.57
N ASP A 892 -12.52 18.47 31.46
CA ASP A 892 -12.91 19.88 31.47
C ASP A 892 -14.45 20.11 31.52
N LEU A 893 -15.21 19.16 30.97
CA LEU A 893 -16.68 19.21 30.96
C LEU A 893 -17.24 17.78 31.04
N LEU A 894 -18.16 17.56 31.99
CA LEU A 894 -18.89 16.31 32.16
C LEU A 894 -20.37 16.52 31.82
N VAL A 895 -20.93 15.60 31.04
CA VAL A 895 -22.36 15.52 30.72
C VAL A 895 -22.84 14.10 30.96
N CYS A 896 -23.89 13.94 31.76
CA CYS A 896 -24.43 12.63 32.14
C CYS A 896 -25.83 12.42 31.57
N TYR A 897 -26.07 11.23 30.98
CA TYR A 897 -27.34 10.84 30.35
C TYR A 897 -27.82 9.50 30.86
N GLY A 898 -29.01 9.46 31.42
CA GLY A 898 -29.64 8.24 31.95
C GLY A 898 -29.89 8.31 33.45
N LYS A 899 -30.66 7.34 33.94
CA LYS A 899 -31.13 7.34 35.32
C LYS A 899 -29.99 7.13 36.36
N GLU A 900 -29.17 6.11 36.10
CA GLU A 900 -28.06 5.75 37.01
C GLU A 900 -26.88 6.71 36.87
N ALA A 901 -26.69 7.29 35.69
CA ALA A 901 -25.66 8.27 35.40
C ALA A 901 -25.81 9.58 36.21
N LYS A 902 -26.99 9.78 36.86
CA LYS A 902 -27.19 10.80 37.88
C LYS A 902 -26.18 10.74 38.99
N ASN A 903 -25.87 9.51 39.49
CA ASN A 903 -24.89 9.31 40.53
C ASN A 903 -23.47 9.75 40.11
N ILE A 904 -23.12 9.68 38.82
CA ILE A 904 -21.86 10.20 38.31
C ILE A 904 -21.85 11.72 38.43
N SER A 905 -22.94 12.36 37.97
CA SER A 905 -23.08 13.82 38.00
C SER A 905 -23.09 14.36 39.42
N ASP A 906 -23.94 13.80 40.30
CA ASP A 906 -24.09 14.23 41.71
C ASP A 906 -22.73 14.14 42.43
N ARG A 907 -21.99 13.05 42.23
CA ARG A 907 -20.67 12.87 42.85
C ARG A 907 -19.60 13.82 42.29
N ALA A 908 -19.62 14.11 41.00
CA ALA A 908 -18.71 15.07 40.39
C ALA A 908 -19.00 16.49 40.93
N ASP A 909 -20.28 16.87 41.08
CA ASP A 909 -20.71 18.15 41.65
C ASP A 909 -20.30 18.29 43.14
N GLU A 910 -20.44 17.25 43.93
CA GLU A 910 -19.95 17.20 45.33
C GLU A 910 -18.43 17.50 45.42
N LEU A 911 -17.68 17.08 44.40
CA LEU A 911 -16.23 17.30 44.31
C LEU A 911 -15.86 18.63 43.61
N GLY A 912 -16.84 19.47 43.31
CA GLY A 912 -16.65 20.82 42.76
C GLY A 912 -16.63 20.95 41.27
N MET A 913 -16.99 19.89 40.54
CA MET A 913 -17.10 19.88 39.07
C MET A 913 -18.57 20.12 38.68
N ASN A 914 -18.86 21.22 38.00
CA ASN A 914 -20.23 21.49 37.53
C ASN A 914 -20.57 20.58 36.37
N ALA A 915 -21.33 19.51 36.60
CA ALA A 915 -21.70 18.50 35.61
C ALA A 915 -23.10 18.76 35.03
N GLY A 916 -23.28 18.57 33.73
CA GLY A 916 -24.59 18.58 33.07
C GLY A 916 -25.28 17.21 33.22
N TYR A 917 -26.58 17.20 33.58
CA TYR A 917 -27.34 15.95 33.70
C TYR A 917 -28.75 16.07 33.13
N SER A 918 -29.22 15.02 32.48
CA SER A 918 -30.63 14.82 32.11
C SER A 918 -30.94 13.38 31.70
N GLU A 919 -32.16 12.95 31.92
CA GLU A 919 -32.74 11.71 31.36
C GLU A 919 -33.43 11.98 30.00
N ASP A 920 -33.57 13.23 29.59
CA ASP A 920 -34.17 13.61 28.33
C ASP A 920 -33.07 13.86 27.27
N LYS A 921 -33.12 13.09 26.20
CA LYS A 921 -32.21 13.14 25.05
C LYS A 921 -32.14 14.55 24.43
N LYS A 922 -33.30 15.22 24.28
CA LYS A 922 -33.35 16.57 23.66
C LYS A 922 -32.65 17.61 24.50
N ILE A 923 -32.79 17.49 25.85
CA ILE A 923 -32.10 18.40 26.76
C ILE A 923 -30.58 18.24 26.65
N ILE A 924 -30.09 17.00 26.62
CA ILE A 924 -28.66 16.69 26.43
C ILE A 924 -28.17 17.27 25.09
N MET A 925 -28.89 17.03 23.99
CA MET A 925 -28.51 17.57 22.68
C MET A 925 -28.45 19.12 22.67
N ASN A 926 -29.43 19.80 23.25
CA ASN A 926 -29.43 21.26 23.35
C ASN A 926 -28.27 21.74 24.25
N TYR A 927 -28.00 21.06 25.36
CA TYR A 927 -26.87 21.36 26.23
C TYR A 927 -25.54 21.24 25.50
N LEU A 928 -25.33 20.14 24.74
CA LEU A 928 -24.14 19.95 23.94
C LEU A 928 -23.97 21.00 22.84
N LYS A 929 -25.07 21.40 22.14
CA LYS A 929 -25.06 22.49 21.16
C LYS A 929 -24.56 23.80 21.72
N PHE A 930 -24.95 24.08 22.97
CA PHE A 930 -24.55 25.31 23.65
C PHE A 930 -23.13 25.26 24.25
N LYS A 931 -22.69 24.09 24.71
CA LYS A 931 -21.45 23.95 25.47
C LYS A 931 -20.24 23.50 24.64
N LEU A 932 -20.41 22.72 23.58
CA LEU A 932 -19.28 22.24 22.77
C LEU A 932 -18.63 23.38 21.99
N LYS A 933 -17.30 23.34 21.91
CA LYS A 933 -16.48 24.32 21.21
C LYS A 933 -15.73 23.67 20.05
N PRO A 934 -15.26 24.44 19.07
CA PRO A 934 -14.28 23.99 18.12
C PRO A 934 -13.05 23.38 18.82
N ASN A 935 -12.48 22.34 18.24
CA ASN A 935 -11.32 21.60 18.75
C ASN A 935 -11.54 20.81 20.07
N ASP A 936 -12.77 20.75 20.61
CA ASP A 936 -13.07 19.85 21.73
C ASP A 936 -12.85 18.39 21.33
N ILE A 937 -12.34 17.58 22.27
CA ILE A 937 -12.30 16.12 22.17
C ILE A 937 -13.45 15.61 23.05
N VAL A 938 -14.40 14.89 22.46
CA VAL A 938 -15.62 14.47 23.11
C VAL A 938 -15.70 12.94 23.19
N LEU A 939 -15.67 12.39 24.38
CA LEU A 939 -15.92 10.97 24.62
C LEU A 939 -17.43 10.73 24.80
N PHE A 940 -18.00 9.79 24.05
CA PHE A 940 -19.35 9.28 24.26
C PHE A 940 -19.27 7.82 24.71
N LYS A 941 -19.74 7.53 25.95
CA LYS A 941 -19.69 6.17 26.49
C LYS A 941 -20.89 5.80 27.36
N ALA A 942 -21.53 4.68 27.02
CA ALA A 942 -22.65 4.11 27.74
C ALA A 942 -22.81 2.62 27.44
N SER A 943 -23.65 1.92 28.22
CA SER A 943 -24.15 0.60 27.85
C SER A 943 -25.07 0.68 26.64
N ARG A 944 -25.11 -0.39 25.82
CA ARG A 944 -25.88 -0.47 24.56
C ARG A 944 -27.36 -0.09 24.72
N GLY A 945 -27.98 -0.53 25.82
CA GLY A 945 -29.40 -0.27 26.09
C GLY A 945 -29.74 1.21 26.37
N VAL A 946 -28.74 2.08 26.50
CA VAL A 946 -28.91 3.54 26.69
C VAL A 946 -29.09 4.27 25.36
N HIS A 947 -28.69 3.67 24.25
CA HIS A 947 -28.80 4.23 22.89
C HIS A 947 -28.12 5.60 22.73
N LEU A 948 -26.95 5.80 23.34
CA LEU A 948 -26.22 7.06 23.29
C LEU A 948 -25.75 7.43 21.86
N GLU A 949 -25.57 6.45 20.99
CA GLU A 949 -25.28 6.62 19.57
C GLU A 949 -26.33 7.44 18.81
N GLU A 950 -27.59 7.37 19.23
CA GLU A 950 -28.65 8.16 18.59
C GLU A 950 -28.47 9.66 18.85
N ILE A 951 -27.93 10.03 20.04
CA ILE A 951 -27.59 11.43 20.35
C ILE A 951 -26.48 11.91 19.45
N ILE A 952 -25.46 11.08 19.20
CA ILE A 952 -24.35 11.40 18.31
C ILE A 952 -24.86 11.63 16.88
N ASP A 953 -25.64 10.69 16.37
CA ASP A 953 -26.14 10.73 14.98
C ASP A 953 -27.06 11.91 14.74
N GLU A 954 -27.97 12.21 15.67
CA GLU A 954 -28.87 13.36 15.53
C GLU A 954 -28.13 14.70 15.70
N PHE A 955 -27.25 14.80 16.72
CA PHE A 955 -26.48 16.00 16.98
C PHE A 955 -25.61 16.42 15.78
N TYR A 956 -24.85 15.46 15.19
CA TYR A 956 -23.96 15.76 14.07
C TYR A 956 -24.61 15.70 12.68
N LYS A 957 -25.90 15.35 12.55
CA LYS A 957 -26.68 15.58 11.33
C LYS A 957 -27.18 17.01 11.21
N GLU A 958 -27.35 17.69 12.34
CA GLU A 958 -27.86 19.06 12.41
C GLU A 958 -26.72 20.12 12.46
N CYS A 959 -25.47 19.68 12.64
CA CYS A 959 -24.25 20.48 12.56
C CYS A 959 -23.56 20.30 11.22
#